data_9750c8b2d024e8806fe5b777b4c913ec
#
_entry.id   9750c8b2d024e8806fe5b777b4c913ec
#
_cell.length_a   1.000
_cell.length_b   1.000
_cell.length_c   1.000
_cell.angle_alpha   90.00
_cell.angle_beta   90.00
_cell.angle_gamma   90.00
#
_symmetry.space_group_name_H-M   'P 1'
#
loop_
_entity.id
_entity.type
_entity.pdbx_description
1 polymer ?
#
loop_
_entity_poly.entity_id
_entity_poly.type
_entity_poly.pdbx_seq_one_letter_code
_entity_poly.pdbx_strand_id
1 'polypeptide(L)'
;MEVRASSSFVRTFGRRLLSPLALSSFLLFCVSNPALSQEPRIHKPPTPEPIEVTELPLPPTAPSSDLGACSTSINPHQTGCIDTAPLSFQSGSFLPDGDSALARVHFVGAPAAPDPASKYDGGQIIIVKADGTKFSNGDTWKCVTCGVPPQNAIGVGPDQGYPQSFLDGKRILEGSSIVDCSPYLLTDDRCTADRVHIYPIRWNIAPDGSGPGGNIRELRLHPDNVHLGFNGMSIGKDGFGQFGYFGRLVFNPSPQSGEPRAPRYDLTHVTRMVRQGPPAMTLERDPEHSDQLRLNFDAITVGEFRGFSKNGREAFYIGYPWESCNIDVFAVDMTTGKIRRLTSNPEYVDPLDSSPDDKWIVVEDTRGSDRQMFMAGMRGVPPIIDLLATAYVSSVRNNGPRRFFQAYLIDRYGDRGNYQGQLLTSGDGAPGSISDPNWNAMADPRWSQDGTRIVFWQAQVTSPSCGGSNPLPCPAPSEPGGRHFRMLIARFTSRIPLSVKPLAPVSDDIPWGTPYVPGTPLPKFTPIPEGTYTMRGKVAGSATVILKDGDDHRGLKRVYVSYKDYSDEPDCIINGTEEVTRLSSYSPTVFALDWHSNLVQSGKTQGTKITSSDGFKTSIDVFSNIFEATGTLTTTINGKTYRQPENGD
;
A
#
# COMPACT_ATOMS: atom_id res chain seq x y z
N MET A 1 41.25 -47.19 7.29
CA MET A 1 41.13 -47.86 8.58
C MET A 1 39.66 -47.84 8.87
N GLU A 2 38.90 -48.81 8.43
CA GLU A 2 38.61 -50.12 9.04
C GLU A 2 38.38 -50.00 10.54
N VAL A 3 37.32 -50.50 11.19
CA VAL A 3 36.65 -51.77 11.00
C VAL A 3 35.40 -51.82 11.92
N ARG A 4 34.29 -52.35 11.42
CA ARG A 4 33.41 -53.41 11.93
C ARG A 4 32.75 -53.25 13.33
N ALA A 5 31.51 -53.51 13.52
CA ALA A 5 30.51 -54.52 13.17
C ALA A 5 30.14 -55.41 14.37
N SER A 6 28.88 -55.84 14.35
CA SER A 6 28.27 -57.07 14.83
C SER A 6 27.68 -57.02 16.25
N SER A 7 26.61 -57.69 16.64
CA SER A 7 25.72 -58.70 16.07
C SER A 7 24.61 -58.99 17.10
N SER A 8 23.40 -59.14 16.67
CA SER A 8 22.47 -60.28 16.80
C SER A 8 22.38 -61.02 18.14
N PHE A 9 21.15 -61.26 18.61
CA PHE A 9 20.74 -62.61 19.06
C PHE A 9 19.21 -62.81 18.95
N VAL A 10 18.91 -63.97 18.43
CA VAL A 10 17.70 -64.67 18.07
C VAL A 10 17.24 -65.57 19.23
N ARG A 11 15.98 -65.92 19.29
CA ARG A 11 15.33 -67.23 19.61
C ARG A 11 14.09 -67.07 20.46
N THR A 12 13.06 -67.81 20.37
CA THR A 12 12.44 -68.79 19.46
C THR A 12 11.28 -69.46 20.21
N PHE A 13 10.23 -69.89 19.53
CA PHE A 13 9.29 -71.01 19.78
C PHE A 13 8.16 -70.96 20.79
N GLY A 14 6.99 -71.33 20.29
CA GLY A 14 5.87 -71.91 21.04
C GLY A 14 4.61 -72.11 20.20
N ARG A 15 4.51 -73.22 19.52
CA ARG A 15 3.33 -73.74 18.76
C ARG A 15 2.25 -74.30 19.67
N ARG A 16 0.99 -74.18 19.24
CA ARG A 16 -0.07 -75.26 19.08
C ARG A 16 -1.44 -74.58 19.12
N LEU A 17 -2.34 -74.79 18.26
CA LEU A 17 -3.02 -75.79 17.47
C LEU A 17 -4.55 -75.62 17.57
N LEU A 18 -5.22 -75.67 16.42
CA LEU A 18 -6.57 -76.14 16.08
C LEU A 18 -7.81 -75.25 16.24
N SER A 19 -8.37 -75.05 15.07
CA SER A 19 -9.68 -74.63 14.54
C SER A 19 -10.93 -75.25 15.27
N PRO A 20 -12.21 -74.82 14.95
CA PRO A 20 -12.73 -74.59 13.59
C PRO A 20 -13.77 -73.45 13.43
N LEU A 21 -13.90 -72.99 12.19
CA LEU A 21 -15.10 -72.54 11.49
C LEU A 21 -16.24 -71.83 12.26
N ALA A 22 -16.36 -70.50 12.02
CA ALA A 22 -17.67 -69.87 11.93
C ALA A 22 -17.61 -68.81 10.82
N LEU A 23 -18.39 -69.01 9.78
CA LEU A 23 -18.74 -68.03 8.76
C LEU A 23 -19.43 -66.86 9.47
N SER A 24 -18.83 -65.64 9.42
CA SER A 24 -19.51 -64.43 9.73
C SER A 24 -19.19 -63.42 8.64
N SER A 25 -20.24 -63.04 7.94
CA SER A 25 -20.28 -62.02 6.89
C SER A 25 -19.66 -60.71 7.38
N PHE A 26 -18.50 -60.32 6.85
CA PHE A 26 -17.96 -58.99 7.01
C PHE A 26 -18.73 -58.03 6.08
N LEU A 27 -19.74 -57.34 6.63
CA LEU A 27 -20.23 -56.11 6.08
C LEU A 27 -19.10 -55.06 6.22
N LEU A 28 -18.44 -54.74 5.10
CA LEU A 28 -17.60 -53.55 5.00
C LEU A 28 -18.51 -52.32 5.17
N PHE A 29 -18.56 -51.76 6.35
CA PHE A 29 -18.97 -50.37 6.54
C PHE A 29 -17.85 -49.50 5.97
N CYS A 30 -18.02 -49.03 4.72
CA CYS A 30 -17.38 -47.82 4.26
C CYS A 30 -17.87 -46.67 5.13
N VAL A 31 -17.12 -46.35 6.18
CA VAL A 31 -17.25 -45.06 6.86
C VAL A 31 -16.66 -44.04 5.88
N SER A 32 -17.47 -43.54 4.98
CA SER A 32 -17.22 -42.30 4.29
C SER A 32 -17.25 -41.23 5.35
N ASN A 33 -16.06 -40.79 5.79
CA ASN A 33 -15.93 -39.50 6.46
C ASN A 33 -16.49 -38.45 5.48
N PRO A 34 -17.59 -37.77 5.78
CA PRO A 34 -17.91 -36.57 5.06
C PRO A 34 -16.87 -35.56 5.52
N ALA A 35 -15.84 -35.33 4.70
CA ALA A 35 -15.17 -34.05 4.72
C ALA A 35 -16.27 -33.01 4.46
N LEU A 36 -16.86 -32.52 5.53
CA LEU A 36 -17.71 -31.35 5.51
C LEU A 36 -16.84 -30.24 4.90
N SER A 37 -17.02 -30.01 3.61
CA SER A 37 -16.65 -28.74 3.00
C SER A 37 -17.42 -27.70 3.81
N GLN A 38 -16.75 -27.06 4.78
CA GLN A 38 -17.30 -25.88 5.42
C GLN A 38 -17.48 -24.88 4.29
N GLU A 39 -18.72 -24.64 3.89
CA GLU A 39 -19.05 -23.47 3.10
C GLU A 39 -18.33 -22.28 3.72
N PRO A 40 -17.69 -21.41 2.92
CA PRO A 40 -17.03 -20.25 3.45
C PRO A 40 -18.06 -19.48 4.26
N ARG A 41 -17.85 -19.35 5.58
CA ARG A 41 -18.76 -18.60 6.45
C ARG A 41 -18.81 -17.18 5.92
N ILE A 42 -19.91 -16.79 5.30
CA ILE A 42 -20.16 -15.40 4.90
C ILE A 42 -20.29 -14.61 6.20
N HIS A 43 -19.25 -13.89 6.56
CA HIS A 43 -19.26 -13.03 7.74
C HIS A 43 -20.26 -11.90 7.52
N LYS A 44 -21.21 -11.75 8.44
CA LYS A 44 -22.19 -10.65 8.38
C LYS A 44 -21.43 -9.32 8.45
N PRO A 45 -21.76 -8.33 7.58
CA PRO A 45 -21.25 -6.99 7.70
C PRO A 45 -21.48 -6.39 9.09
N PRO A 46 -20.49 -5.68 9.66
CA PRO A 46 -20.69 -4.97 10.91
C PRO A 46 -21.65 -3.80 10.71
N THR A 47 -22.31 -3.38 11.78
CA THR A 47 -23.07 -2.13 11.80
C THR A 47 -22.09 -0.94 11.82
N PRO A 48 -22.42 0.18 11.14
CA PRO A 48 -21.62 1.39 11.24
C PRO A 48 -21.45 1.86 12.68
N GLU A 49 -20.25 2.33 13.01
CA GLU A 49 -19.91 2.87 14.33
C GLU A 49 -20.09 4.40 14.36
N PRO A 50 -20.47 5.00 15.50
CA PRO A 50 -20.46 6.44 15.65
C PRO A 50 -19.02 6.98 15.66
N ILE A 51 -18.72 7.91 14.77
CA ILE A 51 -17.40 8.51 14.58
C ILE A 51 -17.52 10.03 14.75
N GLU A 52 -16.64 10.59 15.56
CA GLU A 52 -16.40 12.03 15.65
C GLU A 52 -15.06 12.36 14.98
N VAL A 53 -15.07 13.30 14.05
CA VAL A 53 -13.82 13.74 13.38
C VAL A 53 -13.50 15.15 13.80
N THR A 54 -12.26 15.36 14.24
CA THR A 54 -11.75 16.66 14.67
C THR A 54 -10.45 16.99 13.96
N GLU A 55 -10.22 18.27 13.68
CA GLU A 55 -8.97 18.76 13.13
C GLU A 55 -7.96 19.02 14.25
N LEU A 56 -6.71 18.62 14.02
CA LEU A 56 -5.59 18.93 14.92
C LEU A 56 -4.98 20.28 14.60
N PRO A 57 -4.64 21.06 15.64
CA PRO A 57 -4.02 22.37 15.46
C PRO A 57 -2.58 22.24 14.95
N LEU A 58 -2.33 22.70 13.74
CA LEU A 58 -1.02 22.74 13.10
C LEU A 58 -0.32 24.08 13.36
N PRO A 59 1.01 24.17 13.13
CA PRO A 59 1.71 25.46 13.14
C PRO A 59 1.03 26.48 12.23
N PRO A 60 1.12 27.78 12.55
CA PRO A 60 0.58 28.83 11.68
C PRO A 60 1.28 28.83 10.32
N THR A 61 0.60 29.29 9.28
CA THR A 61 1.17 29.43 7.94
C THR A 61 1.91 30.74 7.79
N ALA A 62 3.03 30.71 7.06
CA ALA A 62 3.75 31.92 6.71
C ALA A 62 3.07 32.63 5.52
N PRO A 63 3.00 33.99 5.51
CA PRO A 63 2.45 34.72 4.38
C PRO A 63 3.37 34.73 3.15
N SER A 64 4.66 34.44 3.31
CA SER A 64 5.66 34.24 2.26
C SER A 64 6.81 33.39 2.78
N SER A 65 7.73 32.99 1.89
CA SER A 65 8.96 32.27 2.26
C SER A 65 10.10 33.16 2.73
N ASP A 66 9.90 34.48 2.81
CA ASP A 66 10.94 35.41 3.23
C ASP A 66 11.26 35.27 4.72
N LEU A 67 12.54 35.32 5.08
CA LEU A 67 12.96 35.33 6.47
C LEU A 67 12.30 36.49 7.25
N GLY A 68 11.69 36.18 8.38
CA GLY A 68 10.94 37.14 9.20
C GLY A 68 9.48 37.31 8.80
N ALA A 69 9.00 36.68 7.69
CA ALA A 69 7.58 36.65 7.34
C ALA A 69 6.74 35.92 8.39
N CYS A 70 7.33 34.96 9.11
CA CYS A 70 6.77 34.30 10.29
C CYS A 70 6.88 35.25 11.51
N SER A 71 6.10 36.33 11.49
CA SER A 71 6.18 37.40 12.50
C SER A 71 5.54 36.99 13.83
N THR A 72 5.85 37.75 14.91
CA THR A 72 5.25 37.52 16.22
C THR A 72 3.73 37.77 16.26
N SER A 73 3.18 38.50 15.30
CA SER A 73 1.73 38.68 15.16
C SER A 73 1.03 37.40 14.65
N ILE A 74 1.74 36.60 13.85
CA ILE A 74 1.25 35.31 13.31
C ILE A 74 1.60 34.17 14.26
N ASN A 75 2.83 34.18 14.79
CA ASN A 75 3.36 33.17 15.71
C ASN A 75 3.96 33.87 16.95
N PRO A 76 3.15 34.14 17.98
CA PRO A 76 3.61 34.84 19.17
C PRO A 76 4.69 34.10 19.96
N HIS A 77 4.77 32.78 19.84
CA HIS A 77 5.79 31.95 20.49
C HIS A 77 7.09 31.83 19.70
N GLN A 78 7.14 32.38 18.49
CA GLN A 78 8.32 32.36 17.60
C GLN A 78 8.87 30.96 17.35
N THR A 79 7.97 29.99 17.18
CA THR A 79 8.26 28.57 17.02
C THR A 79 8.19 28.08 15.57
N GLY A 80 8.11 29.00 14.60
CA GLY A 80 8.09 28.73 13.17
C GLY A 80 6.70 28.76 12.54
N CYS A 81 6.67 28.98 11.21
CA CYS A 81 5.48 28.93 10.38
C CYS A 81 5.70 27.97 9.21
N ILE A 82 4.63 27.33 8.74
CA ILE A 82 4.68 26.32 7.69
C ILE A 82 4.19 26.86 6.34
N ASP A 83 4.58 26.15 5.29
CA ASP A 83 4.11 26.37 3.93
C ASP A 83 2.62 26.01 3.80
N THR A 84 1.99 26.52 2.75
CA THR A 84 0.58 26.25 2.40
C THR A 84 0.40 25.06 1.46
N ALA A 85 1.46 24.62 0.77
CA ALA A 85 1.38 23.63 -0.31
C ALA A 85 1.01 22.23 0.19
N PRO A 86 0.13 21.48 -0.52
CA PRO A 86 -0.34 20.16 -0.06
C PRO A 86 0.78 19.16 0.17
N LEU A 87 1.80 19.17 -0.68
CA LEU A 87 2.91 18.21 -0.60
C LEU A 87 3.98 18.59 0.44
N SER A 88 3.82 19.74 1.11
CA SER A 88 4.68 20.14 2.23
C SER A 88 4.29 19.51 3.57
N PHE A 89 3.21 18.75 3.60
CA PHE A 89 2.65 18.12 4.79
C PHE A 89 2.48 16.60 4.64
N GLN A 90 2.60 15.90 5.76
CA GLN A 90 2.20 14.49 5.88
C GLN A 90 1.95 14.13 7.35
N SER A 91 0.83 13.45 7.64
CA SER A 91 0.61 12.90 8.97
C SER A 91 1.43 11.63 9.20
N GLY A 92 1.76 11.38 10.46
CA GLY A 92 2.43 10.16 10.90
C GLY A 92 1.60 9.36 11.89
N SER A 93 2.25 8.47 12.64
CA SER A 93 1.60 7.67 13.66
C SER A 93 1.37 8.44 14.97
N PHE A 94 0.49 7.92 15.82
CA PHE A 94 0.47 8.31 17.23
C PHE A 94 1.78 7.95 17.91
N LEU A 95 2.15 8.72 18.93
CA LEU A 95 3.14 8.31 19.93
C LEU A 95 2.55 7.29 20.90
N PRO A 96 3.38 6.53 21.64
CA PRO A 96 2.89 5.52 22.59
C PRO A 96 2.05 6.08 23.74
N ASP A 97 2.16 7.37 24.05
CA ASP A 97 1.30 8.06 25.04
C ASP A 97 -0.18 8.11 24.59
N GLY A 98 -0.41 7.97 23.28
CA GLY A 98 -1.74 8.07 22.70
C GLY A 98 -2.26 9.50 22.57
N ASP A 99 -1.65 10.47 23.21
CA ASP A 99 -2.12 11.86 23.31
C ASP A 99 -1.40 12.81 22.35
N SER A 100 -0.51 12.25 21.56
CA SER A 100 0.30 13.00 20.59
C SER A 100 0.42 12.22 19.29
N ALA A 101 0.47 12.94 18.17
CA ALA A 101 0.68 12.38 16.84
C ALA A 101 1.85 13.06 16.13
N LEU A 102 2.52 12.32 15.27
CA LEU A 102 3.62 12.82 14.45
C LEU A 102 3.10 13.49 13.17
N ALA A 103 3.82 14.50 12.70
CA ALA A 103 3.62 15.02 11.36
C ALA A 103 4.97 15.50 10.77
N ARG A 104 5.08 15.38 9.45
CA ARG A 104 6.09 16.08 8.66
C ARG A 104 5.50 17.39 8.18
N VAL A 105 6.25 18.48 8.33
CA VAL A 105 5.90 19.81 7.83
C VAL A 105 7.07 20.42 7.10
N HIS A 106 6.82 21.45 6.31
CA HIS A 106 7.86 22.28 5.71
C HIS A 106 7.77 23.70 6.28
N PHE A 107 8.79 24.09 7.05
CA PHE A 107 8.86 25.44 7.62
C PHE A 107 9.39 26.42 6.59
N VAL A 108 8.74 27.59 6.52
CA VAL A 108 9.10 28.70 5.64
C VAL A 108 8.91 30.04 6.37
N GLY A 109 9.54 31.11 5.85
CA GLY A 109 9.41 32.42 6.44
C GLY A 109 9.85 32.46 7.90
N ALA A 110 10.86 31.71 8.28
CA ALA A 110 11.32 31.49 9.64
C ALA A 110 11.39 32.81 10.44
N PRO A 111 11.08 32.79 11.76
CA PRO A 111 11.14 34.02 12.57
C PRO A 111 12.52 34.65 12.51
N ALA A 112 12.56 35.98 12.50
CA ALA A 112 13.83 36.72 12.60
C ALA A 112 14.49 36.59 13.98
N ALA A 113 13.70 36.24 15.00
CA ALA A 113 14.09 35.93 16.37
C ALA A 113 13.15 34.84 16.93
N PRO A 114 13.55 34.00 17.91
CA PRO A 114 14.89 33.95 18.53
C PRO A 114 15.95 33.38 17.57
N ASP A 115 17.22 33.67 17.90
CA ASP A 115 18.35 33.06 17.18
C ASP A 115 18.56 31.58 17.60
N PRO A 116 18.87 30.69 16.67
CA PRO A 116 18.92 30.95 15.23
C PRO A 116 17.52 30.85 14.60
N ALA A 117 17.12 31.88 13.89
CA ALA A 117 15.86 31.89 13.13
C ALA A 117 15.77 30.72 12.13
N SER A 118 16.90 30.39 11.52
CA SER A 118 17.05 29.26 10.59
C SER A 118 16.76 27.86 11.20
N LYS A 119 16.58 27.76 12.50
CA LYS A 119 16.15 26.52 13.17
C LYS A 119 14.81 26.01 12.63
N TYR A 120 13.90 26.88 12.23
CA TYR A 120 12.60 26.54 11.66
C TYR A 120 12.63 26.72 10.15
N ASP A 121 13.31 25.84 9.45
CA ASP A 121 13.50 25.89 8.00
C ASP A 121 13.45 24.50 7.38
N GLY A 122 12.87 24.42 6.16
CA GLY A 122 12.79 23.17 5.39
C GLY A 122 11.89 22.10 6.00
N GLY A 123 12.07 20.86 5.51
CA GLY A 123 11.32 19.70 5.98
C GLY A 123 11.70 19.31 7.41
N GLN A 124 10.72 19.18 8.29
CA GLN A 124 10.93 18.88 9.70
C GLN A 124 9.85 17.97 10.26
N ILE A 125 10.18 17.23 11.32
CA ILE A 125 9.23 16.38 12.06
C ILE A 125 8.76 17.13 13.30
N ILE A 126 7.45 17.23 13.44
CA ILE A 126 6.79 17.78 14.62
C ILE A 126 5.95 16.73 15.34
N ILE A 127 5.71 16.97 16.62
CA ILE A 127 4.72 16.27 17.44
C ILE A 127 3.56 17.23 17.67
N VAL A 128 2.34 16.79 17.43
CA VAL A 128 1.11 17.57 17.62
C VAL A 128 0.31 16.94 18.75
N LYS A 129 -0.13 17.75 19.71
CA LYS A 129 -1.02 17.29 20.78
C LYS A 129 -2.41 16.97 20.25
N ALA A 130 -2.90 15.78 20.60
CA ALA A 130 -4.20 15.26 20.21
C ALA A 130 -5.26 15.31 21.32
N ASP A 131 -4.86 15.78 22.51
CA ASP A 131 -5.68 15.88 23.73
C ASP A 131 -6.07 17.31 24.08
N GLY A 132 -5.71 18.30 23.25
CA GLY A 132 -5.96 19.73 23.48
C GLY A 132 -5.00 20.39 24.48
N THR A 133 -4.02 19.66 25.02
CA THR A 133 -2.99 20.22 25.89
C THR A 133 -1.89 20.96 25.09
N LYS A 134 -0.95 21.57 25.79
CA LYS A 134 0.16 22.31 25.19
C LYS A 134 1.50 21.82 25.71
N PHE A 135 2.53 21.98 24.91
CA PHE A 135 3.93 21.86 25.33
C PHE A 135 4.39 23.06 26.16
N SER A 136 5.54 22.95 26.78
CA SER A 136 6.15 24.03 27.59
C SER A 136 6.45 25.30 26.79
N ASN A 137 6.61 25.18 25.46
CA ASN A 137 6.76 26.33 24.56
C ASN A 137 5.45 27.13 24.35
N GLY A 138 4.34 26.69 24.91
CA GLY A 138 3.03 27.33 24.80
C GLY A 138 2.19 26.92 23.60
N ASP A 139 2.74 26.12 22.68
CA ASP A 139 2.07 25.62 21.48
C ASP A 139 1.48 24.23 21.69
N THR A 140 0.53 23.87 20.85
CA THR A 140 -0.02 22.50 20.75
C THR A 140 0.89 21.55 19.98
N TRP A 141 2.03 22.02 19.51
CA TRP A 141 3.02 21.28 18.75
C TRP A 141 4.45 21.60 19.19
N LYS A 142 5.35 20.67 18.90
CA LYS A 142 6.80 20.79 19.18
C LYS A 142 7.58 20.23 18.00
N CYS A 143 8.57 20.98 17.52
CA CYS A 143 9.48 20.44 16.50
C CYS A 143 10.53 19.53 17.15
N VAL A 144 10.76 18.38 16.57
CA VAL A 144 11.75 17.39 17.04
C VAL A 144 13.08 17.57 16.34
N THR A 145 13.06 17.82 15.03
CA THR A 145 14.28 17.87 14.18
C THR A 145 14.82 19.25 13.92
N CYS A 146 14.04 20.31 14.27
CA CYS A 146 14.46 21.70 14.06
C CYS A 146 15.74 22.04 14.84
N GLY A 147 16.77 22.46 14.11
CA GLY A 147 18.04 22.88 14.69
C GLY A 147 18.92 21.74 15.19
N VAL A 148 18.69 20.51 14.77
CA VAL A 148 19.61 19.38 15.03
C VAL A 148 20.97 19.72 14.42
N PRO A 149 22.07 19.66 15.21
CA PRO A 149 23.39 19.99 14.70
C PRO A 149 23.82 19.03 13.58
N PRO A 150 24.51 19.52 12.53
CA PRO A 150 24.93 18.68 11.41
C PRO A 150 25.76 17.45 11.80
N GLN A 151 26.55 17.54 12.88
CA GLN A 151 27.32 16.39 13.40
C GLN A 151 26.44 15.26 13.98
N ASN A 152 25.18 15.56 14.32
CA ASN A 152 24.19 14.60 14.80
C ASN A 152 23.34 14.00 13.66
N ALA A 153 23.56 14.40 12.40
CA ALA A 153 22.77 13.97 11.23
C ALA A 153 23.67 13.61 10.02
N ILE A 154 24.85 13.03 10.27
CA ILE A 154 25.82 12.72 9.21
C ILE A 154 25.28 11.65 8.27
N GLY A 155 25.26 11.95 6.97
CA GLY A 155 24.86 11.01 5.92
C GLY A 155 23.36 10.81 5.79
N VAL A 156 22.57 11.66 6.43
CA VAL A 156 21.09 11.69 6.27
C VAL A 156 20.75 12.28 4.91
N GLY A 157 19.95 11.56 4.15
CA GLY A 157 19.44 12.00 2.85
C GLY A 157 18.24 12.97 3.00
N PRO A 158 17.79 13.55 1.88
CA PRO A 158 16.64 14.45 1.87
C PRO A 158 15.29 13.72 1.99
N ASP A 159 15.30 12.38 1.90
CA ASP A 159 14.09 11.56 1.91
C ASP A 159 13.45 11.56 3.30
N GLN A 160 12.43 12.38 3.44
CA GLN A 160 11.60 12.48 4.63
C GLN A 160 10.18 12.02 4.29
N GLY A 161 9.55 11.33 5.22
CA GLY A 161 8.15 10.97 5.06
C GLY A 161 7.72 9.75 5.88
N TYR A 162 6.41 9.60 6.03
CA TYR A 162 5.77 8.52 6.76
C TYR A 162 6.28 8.34 8.20
N PRO A 163 6.31 9.39 9.05
CA PRO A 163 6.91 9.29 10.36
C PRO A 163 6.15 8.31 11.25
N GLN A 164 6.87 7.34 11.81
CA GLN A 164 6.34 6.24 12.61
C GLN A 164 7.07 6.16 13.94
N SER A 165 6.32 6.22 15.04
CA SER A 165 6.89 6.11 16.38
C SER A 165 7.29 4.68 16.72
N PHE A 166 8.45 4.52 17.34
CA PHE A 166 8.78 3.29 18.06
C PHE A 166 8.00 3.23 19.39
N LEU A 167 7.77 2.00 19.91
CA LEU A 167 7.06 1.78 21.16
C LEU A 167 7.79 2.32 22.40
N ASP A 168 9.07 2.66 22.27
CA ASP A 168 9.82 3.28 23.37
C ASP A 168 9.51 4.77 23.55
N GLY A 169 8.82 5.40 22.59
CA GLY A 169 8.51 6.83 22.60
C GLY A 169 9.72 7.76 22.49
N LYS A 170 10.89 7.21 22.14
CA LYS A 170 12.16 7.92 22.07
C LYS A 170 12.70 8.03 20.63
N ARG A 171 12.21 7.18 19.73
CA ARG A 171 12.65 7.08 18.36
C ARG A 171 11.51 7.21 17.36
N ILE A 172 11.83 7.73 16.19
CA ILE A 172 10.93 7.83 15.03
C ILE A 172 11.64 7.23 13.83
N LEU A 173 10.96 6.34 13.11
CA LEU A 173 11.32 6.01 11.73
C LEU A 173 10.79 7.13 10.85
N GLU A 174 11.64 7.74 10.04
CA GLU A 174 11.30 8.86 9.20
C GLU A 174 12.02 8.75 7.86
N GLY A 175 11.26 8.58 6.78
CA GLY A 175 11.84 8.29 5.47
C GLY A 175 12.82 7.10 5.53
N SER A 176 14.07 7.35 5.21
CA SER A 176 15.16 6.38 5.29
C SER A 176 16.09 6.61 6.49
N SER A 177 15.56 7.17 7.59
CA SER A 177 16.35 7.52 8.77
C SER A 177 15.62 7.20 10.08
N ILE A 178 16.39 7.13 11.16
CA ILE A 178 15.87 7.03 12.54
C ILE A 178 16.25 8.31 13.29
N VAL A 179 15.23 9.03 13.75
CA VAL A 179 15.39 10.14 14.70
C VAL A 179 15.40 9.55 16.10
N ASP A 180 16.40 9.84 16.92
CA ASP A 180 16.61 9.25 18.25
C ASP A 180 16.91 10.34 19.28
N CYS A 181 16.11 10.40 20.33
CA CYS A 181 16.28 11.31 21.47
C CYS A 181 16.65 10.59 22.78
N SER A 182 17.06 9.33 22.71
CA SER A 182 17.42 8.55 23.90
C SER A 182 18.43 9.26 24.78
N PRO A 183 18.31 9.22 26.13
CA PRO A 183 17.36 8.40 26.90
C PRO A 183 15.98 9.04 27.12
N TYR A 184 15.70 10.21 26.59
CA TYR A 184 14.49 10.99 26.85
C TYR A 184 13.34 10.58 25.91
N LEU A 185 12.11 10.76 26.39
CA LEU A 185 10.93 10.69 25.54
C LEU A 185 10.93 11.86 24.56
N LEU A 186 10.40 11.65 23.35
CA LEU A 186 10.27 12.70 22.34
C LEU A 186 9.43 13.89 22.80
N THR A 187 8.46 13.64 23.68
CA THR A 187 7.58 14.65 24.27
C THR A 187 8.20 15.39 25.46
N ASP A 188 9.30 14.88 26.03
CA ASP A 188 9.99 15.47 27.17
C ASP A 188 10.69 16.78 26.76
N ASP A 189 10.68 17.78 27.63
CA ASP A 189 11.38 19.06 27.40
C ASP A 189 12.90 18.90 27.33
N ARG A 190 13.44 17.84 27.93
CA ARG A 190 14.87 17.49 27.83
C ARG A 190 15.26 16.93 26.46
N CYS A 191 14.30 16.58 25.62
CA CYS A 191 14.55 16.22 24.22
C CYS A 191 14.72 17.51 23.41
N THR A 192 15.94 18.04 23.44
CA THR A 192 16.35 19.27 22.76
C THR A 192 17.15 18.94 21.48
N ALA A 193 17.25 19.89 20.56
CA ALA A 193 17.90 19.68 19.25
C ALA A 193 19.33 19.14 19.34
N ASP A 194 20.12 19.58 20.32
CA ASP A 194 21.48 19.14 20.59
C ASP A 194 21.58 17.68 21.07
N ARG A 195 20.48 17.11 21.56
CA ARG A 195 20.37 15.72 22.04
C ARG A 195 19.71 14.77 21.05
N VAL A 196 19.08 15.31 20.02
CA VAL A 196 18.51 14.53 18.93
C VAL A 196 19.63 14.12 17.98
N HIS A 197 19.64 12.83 17.64
CA HIS A 197 20.50 12.26 16.59
C HIS A 197 19.60 11.73 15.47
N ILE A 198 20.04 11.89 14.23
CA ILE A 198 19.37 11.34 13.06
C ILE A 198 20.34 10.38 12.39
N TYR A 199 19.98 9.10 12.38
CA TYR A 199 20.81 8.03 11.85
C TYR A 199 20.25 7.52 10.52
N PRO A 200 21.02 7.55 9.43
CA PRO A 200 20.57 6.97 8.16
C PRO A 200 20.41 5.44 8.28
N ILE A 201 19.48 4.90 7.51
CA ILE A 201 19.29 3.46 7.35
C ILE A 201 19.99 3.03 6.07
N ARG A 202 20.83 1.99 6.14
CA ARG A 202 21.57 1.45 5.00
C ARG A 202 21.17 0.00 4.73
N TRP A 203 20.83 -0.25 3.48
CA TRP A 203 20.65 -1.60 2.94
C TRP A 203 21.85 -1.97 2.06
N ASN A 204 22.62 -2.98 2.46
CA ASN A 204 23.78 -3.41 1.68
C ASN A 204 23.37 -4.10 0.38
N ILE A 205 23.78 -3.56 -0.76
CA ILE A 205 23.55 -4.15 -2.09
C ILE A 205 24.84 -4.61 -2.79
N ALA A 206 26.02 -4.28 -2.24
CA ALA A 206 27.31 -4.67 -2.81
C ALA A 206 27.85 -5.95 -2.15
N PRO A 207 28.38 -6.92 -2.93
CA PRO A 207 28.95 -8.16 -2.36
C PRO A 207 30.07 -7.95 -1.35
N ASP A 208 30.89 -6.91 -1.54
CA ASP A 208 31.99 -6.52 -0.67
C ASP A 208 31.58 -5.56 0.47
N GLY A 209 30.29 -5.23 0.56
CA GLY A 209 29.77 -4.29 1.53
C GLY A 209 30.10 -2.82 1.28
N SER A 210 30.67 -2.46 0.13
CA SER A 210 31.05 -1.09 -0.22
C SER A 210 29.85 -0.20 -0.61
N GLY A 211 30.11 1.10 -0.81
CA GLY A 211 29.18 2.07 -1.34
C GLY A 211 28.06 2.52 -0.38
N PRO A 212 27.15 3.37 -0.87
CA PRO A 212 26.12 4.02 -0.05
C PRO A 212 24.93 3.10 0.32
N GLY A 213 24.83 1.93 -0.31
CA GLY A 213 23.68 1.03 -0.15
C GLY A 213 22.63 1.19 -1.26
N GLY A 214 21.56 0.41 -1.15
CA GLY A 214 20.46 0.40 -2.11
C GLY A 214 19.43 1.47 -1.83
N ASN A 215 18.66 1.78 -2.87
CA ASN A 215 17.49 2.63 -2.74
C ASN A 215 16.39 1.87 -1.97
N ILE A 216 15.93 2.45 -0.88
CA ILE A 216 14.85 1.96 -0.04
C ILE A 216 13.73 2.98 -0.03
N ARG A 217 12.49 2.48 -0.15
CA ARG A 217 11.30 3.33 -0.31
C ARG A 217 10.18 2.83 0.60
N GLU A 218 9.43 3.76 1.16
CA GLU A 218 8.22 3.47 1.94
C GLU A 218 8.44 2.43 3.05
N LEU A 219 9.40 2.73 3.92
CA LEU A 219 9.72 1.89 5.05
C LEU A 219 8.53 1.82 6.02
N ARG A 220 8.24 0.62 6.50
CA ARG A 220 7.19 0.36 7.48
C ARG A 220 7.78 -0.40 8.66
N LEU A 221 7.64 0.19 9.85
CA LEU A 221 8.10 -0.43 11.08
C LEU A 221 7.23 -1.65 11.38
N HIS A 222 7.87 -2.80 11.61
CA HIS A 222 7.17 -3.98 12.08
C HIS A 222 6.73 -3.77 13.55
N PRO A 223 5.58 -4.29 13.98
CA PRO A 223 5.08 -4.09 15.35
C PRO A 223 6.01 -4.57 16.47
N ASP A 224 7.00 -5.42 16.18
CA ASP A 224 8.01 -5.83 17.15
C ASP A 224 9.11 -4.77 17.38
N ASN A 225 9.14 -3.69 16.61
CA ASN A 225 10.11 -2.60 16.68
C ASN A 225 11.58 -3.00 16.44
N VAL A 226 11.78 -4.16 15.83
CA VAL A 226 13.10 -4.73 15.50
C VAL A 226 13.27 -4.88 13.99
N HIS A 227 12.17 -5.13 13.27
CA HIS A 227 12.18 -5.36 11.84
C HIS A 227 11.52 -4.22 11.06
N LEU A 228 11.88 -4.12 9.79
CA LEU A 228 11.27 -3.25 8.79
C LEU A 228 10.80 -4.05 7.58
N GLY A 229 9.68 -3.62 7.01
CA GLY A 229 9.36 -3.87 5.62
C GLY A 229 9.69 -2.64 4.77
N PHE A 230 10.11 -2.84 3.53
CA PHE A 230 10.42 -1.77 2.60
C PHE A 230 10.30 -2.21 1.16
N ASN A 231 10.23 -1.26 0.24
CA ASN A 231 10.26 -1.50 -1.19
C ASN A 231 11.65 -1.19 -1.74
N GLY A 232 12.23 -2.14 -2.48
CA GLY A 232 13.40 -1.92 -3.31
C GLY A 232 12.94 -1.68 -4.75
N MET A 233 13.45 -0.64 -5.38
CA MET A 233 13.00 -0.18 -6.68
C MET A 233 14.18 -0.08 -7.64
N SER A 234 13.96 -0.46 -8.90
CA SER A 234 14.91 -0.19 -9.99
C SER A 234 14.17 0.36 -11.21
N ILE A 235 14.80 1.30 -11.88
CA ILE A 235 14.37 1.81 -13.18
C ILE A 235 15.52 1.56 -14.15
N GLY A 236 15.29 0.78 -15.19
CA GLY A 236 16.33 0.43 -16.16
C GLY A 236 15.75 0.27 -17.56
N LYS A 237 16.60 -0.16 -18.48
CA LYS A 237 16.19 -0.45 -19.88
C LYS A 237 15.10 -1.52 -19.98
N ASP A 238 15.01 -2.39 -18.99
CA ASP A 238 14.02 -3.46 -18.87
C ASP A 238 12.70 -2.96 -18.20
N GLY A 239 12.58 -1.65 -17.96
CA GLY A 239 11.41 -1.01 -17.34
C GLY A 239 11.57 -0.78 -15.84
N PHE A 240 10.42 -0.63 -15.18
CA PHE A 240 10.28 -0.44 -13.74
C PHE A 240 10.16 -1.79 -13.05
N GLY A 241 10.98 -2.02 -12.03
CA GLY A 241 10.89 -3.20 -11.16
C GLY A 241 10.80 -2.79 -9.70
N GLN A 242 9.82 -3.33 -8.97
CA GLN A 242 9.65 -3.09 -7.54
C GLN A 242 9.34 -4.41 -6.83
N PHE A 243 9.97 -4.62 -5.68
CA PHE A 243 9.73 -5.78 -4.83
C PHE A 243 9.70 -5.36 -3.36
N GLY A 244 8.87 -6.04 -2.56
CA GLY A 244 8.86 -5.90 -1.12
C GLY A 244 10.00 -6.70 -0.47
N TYR A 245 10.56 -6.16 0.60
CA TYR A 245 11.61 -6.77 1.41
C TYR A 245 11.24 -6.68 2.89
N PHE A 246 11.79 -7.62 3.66
CA PHE A 246 11.74 -7.63 5.12
C PHE A 246 13.14 -7.80 5.65
N GLY A 247 13.52 -7.05 6.70
CA GLY A 247 14.86 -7.13 7.26
C GLY A 247 14.91 -6.64 8.69
N ARG A 248 15.95 -7.08 9.42
CA ARG A 248 16.27 -6.65 10.78
C ARG A 248 16.99 -5.32 10.77
N LEU A 249 16.56 -4.40 11.61
CA LEU A 249 17.16 -3.10 11.83
C LEU A 249 18.19 -3.19 12.98
N VAL A 250 19.46 -2.95 12.67
CA VAL A 250 20.56 -3.06 13.64
C VAL A 250 21.34 -1.77 13.71
N PHE A 251 21.43 -1.16 14.90
CA PHE A 251 22.27 0.02 15.12
C PHE A 251 23.76 -0.34 15.03
N ASN A 252 24.51 0.39 14.21
CA ASN A 252 25.94 0.23 14.01
C ASN A 252 26.65 1.53 14.37
N PRO A 253 27.24 1.62 15.57
CA PRO A 253 27.91 2.84 16.05
C PRO A 253 29.24 3.13 15.35
N SER A 254 29.86 2.13 14.72
CA SER A 254 31.19 2.25 14.12
C SER A 254 31.33 1.40 12.85
N PRO A 255 30.65 1.78 11.75
CA PRO A 255 30.65 0.99 10.52
C PRO A 255 32.05 0.85 9.92
N GLN A 256 32.45 -0.40 9.63
CA GLN A 256 33.76 -0.72 9.04
C GLN A 256 33.74 -0.80 7.50
N SER A 257 32.55 -0.90 6.90
CA SER A 257 32.35 -0.96 5.44
C SER A 257 31.12 -0.15 5.03
N GLY A 258 31.05 0.23 3.76
CA GLY A 258 29.95 1.02 3.20
C GLY A 258 29.90 2.46 3.74
N GLU A 259 29.02 3.25 3.14
CA GLU A 259 28.81 4.66 3.49
C GLU A 259 27.39 4.90 4.01
N PRO A 260 27.20 5.90 4.90
CA PRO A 260 28.24 6.71 5.56
C PRO A 260 29.02 5.90 6.60
N ARG A 261 30.26 6.30 6.92
CA ARG A 261 31.07 5.70 8.00
C ARG A 261 30.71 6.20 9.39
N ALA A 262 29.82 7.14 9.48
CA ALA A 262 29.24 7.61 10.75
C ALA A 262 28.24 6.58 11.32
N PRO A 263 27.85 6.70 12.60
CA PRO A 263 26.81 5.87 13.20
C PRO A 263 25.55 5.82 12.34
N ARG A 264 25.01 4.61 12.16
CA ARG A 264 23.86 4.37 11.30
C ARG A 264 23.10 3.11 11.71
N TYR A 265 21.95 2.87 11.11
CA TYR A 265 21.31 1.57 11.15
C TYR A 265 21.59 0.79 9.88
N ASP A 266 21.96 -0.48 10.02
CA ASP A 266 22.11 -1.42 8.91
C ASP A 266 20.91 -2.36 8.86
N LEU A 267 20.35 -2.59 7.65
CA LEU A 267 19.37 -3.65 7.42
C LEU A 267 20.11 -4.97 7.17
N THR A 268 19.85 -5.93 8.04
CA THR A 268 20.47 -7.26 8.03
C THR A 268 19.41 -8.35 7.89
N HIS A 269 19.81 -9.58 7.61
CA HIS A 269 18.90 -10.73 7.43
C HIS A 269 17.75 -10.40 6.47
N VAL A 270 18.08 -9.74 5.36
CA VAL A 270 17.07 -9.27 4.42
C VAL A 270 16.52 -10.44 3.63
N THR A 271 15.19 -10.54 3.59
CA THR A 271 14.45 -11.50 2.76
C THR A 271 13.60 -10.72 1.74
N ARG A 272 13.67 -11.12 0.47
CA ARG A 272 12.76 -10.63 -0.55
C ARG A 272 11.43 -11.37 -0.43
N MET A 273 10.32 -10.65 -0.40
CA MET A 273 8.97 -11.22 -0.26
C MET A 273 8.45 -11.79 -1.59
N VAL A 274 9.23 -12.68 -2.16
CA VAL A 274 8.94 -13.43 -3.40
C VAL A 274 9.40 -14.87 -3.20
N ARG A 275 8.62 -15.84 -3.64
CA ARG A 275 9.03 -17.24 -3.63
C ARG A 275 10.31 -17.46 -4.44
N GLN A 276 11.11 -18.46 -4.08
CA GLN A 276 12.30 -18.80 -4.82
C GLN A 276 11.95 -19.22 -6.27
N GLY A 277 12.72 -18.72 -7.22
CA GLY A 277 12.49 -18.90 -8.66
C GLY A 277 11.94 -17.66 -9.34
N PRO A 278 11.41 -17.78 -10.57
CA PRO A 278 10.70 -16.70 -11.24
C PRO A 278 9.49 -16.26 -10.42
N PRO A 279 9.24 -14.94 -10.28
CA PRO A 279 8.06 -14.45 -9.59
C PRO A 279 6.78 -14.98 -10.25
N ALA A 280 5.86 -15.47 -9.42
CA ALA A 280 4.56 -15.90 -9.89
C ALA A 280 3.69 -14.71 -10.27
N MET A 281 2.76 -14.93 -11.20
CA MET A 281 1.75 -13.96 -11.64
C MET A 281 0.36 -14.52 -11.35
N THR A 282 -0.60 -13.60 -11.13
CA THR A 282 -2.02 -14.00 -10.99
C THR A 282 -2.53 -14.66 -12.27
N LEU A 283 -2.22 -14.10 -13.43
CA LEU A 283 -2.49 -14.72 -14.72
C LEU A 283 -1.24 -15.45 -15.21
N GLU A 284 -1.35 -16.74 -15.45
CA GLU A 284 -0.23 -17.55 -15.90
C GLU A 284 -0.66 -18.56 -16.97
N ARG A 285 0.32 -19.06 -17.72
CA ARG A 285 0.12 -20.19 -18.60
C ARG A 285 -0.08 -21.44 -17.76
N ASP A 286 -1.07 -22.27 -18.12
CA ASP A 286 -1.33 -23.52 -17.41
C ASP A 286 -0.12 -24.46 -17.57
N PRO A 287 0.45 -24.98 -16.45
CA PRO A 287 1.63 -25.86 -16.53
C PRO A 287 1.35 -27.23 -17.16
N GLU A 288 0.09 -27.69 -17.14
CA GLU A 288 -0.31 -28.98 -17.70
C GLU A 288 -0.81 -28.86 -19.14
N HIS A 289 -1.35 -27.66 -19.51
CA HIS A 289 -1.93 -27.39 -20.80
C HIS A 289 -1.33 -26.11 -21.41
N SER A 290 -0.32 -26.27 -22.21
CA SER A 290 0.50 -25.14 -22.72
C SER A 290 -0.25 -24.17 -23.64
N ASP A 291 -1.43 -24.51 -24.12
CA ASP A 291 -2.36 -23.70 -24.90
C ASP A 291 -3.47 -23.06 -24.06
N GLN A 292 -3.40 -23.18 -22.71
CA GLN A 292 -4.38 -22.62 -21.80
C GLN A 292 -3.76 -21.59 -20.85
N LEU A 293 -4.58 -20.63 -20.44
CA LEU A 293 -4.30 -19.71 -19.34
C LEU A 293 -5.16 -20.04 -18.12
N ARG A 294 -4.64 -19.74 -16.96
CA ARG A 294 -5.37 -19.89 -15.70
C ARG A 294 -5.09 -18.77 -14.73
N LEU A 295 -5.95 -18.58 -13.73
CA LEU A 295 -5.73 -17.71 -12.60
C LEU A 295 -5.10 -18.50 -11.45
N ASN A 296 -3.96 -18.02 -10.97
CA ASN A 296 -3.23 -18.51 -9.81
C ASN A 296 -3.44 -17.56 -8.63
N PHE A 297 -4.44 -17.85 -7.81
CA PHE A 297 -4.76 -17.05 -6.63
C PHE A 297 -3.80 -17.31 -5.44
N ASP A 298 -2.92 -18.31 -5.54
CA ASP A 298 -1.85 -18.59 -4.57
C ASP A 298 -0.53 -17.89 -4.94
N ALA A 299 -0.52 -17.11 -6.03
CA ALA A 299 0.64 -16.33 -6.45
C ALA A 299 0.89 -15.18 -5.47
N ILE A 300 2.05 -15.19 -4.80
CA ILE A 300 2.49 -14.05 -3.99
C ILE A 300 3.06 -12.99 -4.93
N THR A 301 2.28 -11.94 -5.19
CA THR A 301 2.58 -10.90 -6.17
C THR A 301 2.85 -9.56 -5.48
N VAL A 302 3.76 -9.52 -4.50
CA VAL A 302 4.08 -8.29 -3.78
C VAL A 302 4.69 -7.27 -4.73
N GLY A 303 3.83 -6.44 -5.32
CA GLY A 303 4.22 -5.34 -6.20
C GLY A 303 4.62 -4.10 -5.39
N GLU A 304 3.86 -3.77 -4.34
CA GLU A 304 4.16 -2.68 -3.43
C GLU A 304 3.80 -3.10 -2.00
N PHE A 305 4.81 -3.22 -1.15
CA PHE A 305 4.61 -3.51 0.27
C PHE A 305 4.04 -2.28 0.97
N ARG A 306 2.99 -2.46 1.82
CA ARG A 306 2.26 -1.35 2.46
C ARG A 306 2.25 -1.40 3.99
N GLY A 307 2.56 -2.50 4.62
CA GLY A 307 2.58 -2.58 6.09
C GLY A 307 2.39 -3.98 6.64
N PHE A 308 2.12 -4.06 7.93
CA PHE A 308 1.93 -5.31 8.65
C PHE A 308 0.64 -5.30 9.47
N SER A 309 0.07 -6.48 9.71
CA SER A 309 -0.91 -6.67 10.79
C SER A 309 -0.26 -6.37 12.15
N LYS A 310 -1.04 -5.90 13.13
CA LYS A 310 -0.48 -5.51 14.44
C LYS A 310 0.04 -6.68 15.26
N ASN A 311 -0.41 -7.91 14.96
CA ASN A 311 0.17 -9.13 15.53
C ASN A 311 1.46 -9.59 14.80
N GLY A 312 1.91 -8.86 13.78
CA GLY A 312 3.13 -9.12 13.01
C GLY A 312 3.10 -10.36 12.12
N ARG A 313 1.92 -10.98 11.90
CA ARG A 313 1.82 -12.23 11.15
C ARG A 313 1.54 -12.08 9.68
N GLU A 314 0.99 -10.95 9.26
CA GLU A 314 0.64 -10.71 7.87
C GLU A 314 1.40 -9.49 7.35
N ALA A 315 1.89 -9.57 6.12
CA ALA A 315 2.35 -8.44 5.33
C ALA A 315 1.24 -7.99 4.39
N PHE A 316 0.96 -6.69 4.36
CA PHE A 316 0.00 -6.07 3.46
C PHE A 316 0.70 -5.54 2.21
N TYR A 317 0.10 -5.75 1.05
CA TYR A 317 0.70 -5.32 -0.21
C TYR A 317 -0.36 -5.06 -1.30
N ILE A 318 0.00 -4.23 -2.25
CA ILE A 318 -0.69 -4.08 -3.52
C ILE A 318 -0.12 -5.13 -4.47
N GLY A 319 -0.99 -5.98 -5.01
CA GLY A 319 -0.61 -7.08 -5.89
C GLY A 319 -1.14 -6.93 -7.30
N TYR A 320 -0.84 -7.90 -8.16
CA TYR A 320 -1.46 -7.97 -9.47
C TYR A 320 -2.97 -8.23 -9.34
N PRO A 321 -3.78 -7.65 -10.24
CA PRO A 321 -5.23 -7.77 -10.19
C PRO A 321 -5.73 -9.22 -10.22
N TRP A 322 -6.80 -9.49 -9.47
CA TRP A 322 -7.58 -10.73 -9.59
C TRP A 322 -8.75 -10.57 -10.55
N GLU A 323 -9.17 -9.34 -10.80
CA GLU A 323 -10.19 -8.94 -11.76
C GLU A 323 -9.67 -7.78 -12.60
N SER A 324 -10.12 -7.68 -13.83
CA SER A 324 -9.64 -6.69 -14.79
C SER A 324 -9.76 -5.26 -14.27
N CYS A 325 -8.66 -4.51 -14.36
CA CYS A 325 -8.53 -3.11 -13.95
C CYS A 325 -8.80 -2.85 -12.45
N ASN A 326 -8.90 -3.88 -11.62
CA ASN A 326 -9.19 -3.74 -10.19
C ASN A 326 -7.94 -3.98 -9.35
N ILE A 327 -7.35 -2.90 -8.83
CA ILE A 327 -6.11 -2.95 -8.05
C ILE A 327 -6.46 -2.96 -6.56
N ASP A 328 -6.08 -4.06 -5.89
CA ASP A 328 -6.49 -4.37 -4.52
C ASP A 328 -5.31 -4.52 -3.56
N VAL A 329 -5.64 -4.42 -2.29
CA VAL A 329 -4.75 -4.82 -1.20
C VAL A 329 -4.98 -6.28 -0.84
N PHE A 330 -3.87 -6.97 -0.67
CA PHE A 330 -3.78 -8.34 -0.21
C PHE A 330 -3.02 -8.43 1.12
N ALA A 331 -3.26 -9.50 1.85
CA ALA A 331 -2.44 -9.90 2.97
C ALA A 331 -1.82 -11.26 2.69
N VAL A 332 -0.55 -11.43 3.02
CA VAL A 332 0.14 -12.71 3.00
C VAL A 332 0.64 -13.06 4.40
N ASP A 333 0.32 -14.26 4.86
CA ASP A 333 0.83 -14.78 6.14
C ASP A 333 2.35 -15.00 6.04
N MET A 334 3.10 -14.34 6.92
CA MET A 334 4.57 -14.30 6.90
C MET A 334 5.21 -15.68 7.09
N THR A 335 4.51 -16.61 7.72
CA THR A 335 5.00 -17.96 7.98
C THR A 335 4.61 -18.95 6.89
N THR A 336 3.33 -18.94 6.49
CA THR A 336 2.77 -19.98 5.60
C THR A 336 2.72 -19.57 4.13
N GLY A 337 2.77 -18.26 3.84
CA GLY A 337 2.58 -17.74 2.50
C GLY A 337 1.13 -17.80 2.01
N LYS A 338 0.16 -18.04 2.91
CA LYS A 338 -1.26 -18.02 2.56
C LYS A 338 -1.72 -16.60 2.30
N ILE A 339 -2.39 -16.40 1.17
CA ILE A 339 -2.88 -15.10 0.72
C ILE A 339 -4.37 -14.95 1.05
N ARG A 340 -4.80 -13.72 1.33
CA ARG A 340 -6.18 -13.30 1.34
C ARG A 340 -6.32 -11.92 0.72
N ARG A 341 -7.37 -11.72 -0.07
CA ARG A 341 -7.74 -10.43 -0.64
C ARG A 341 -8.49 -9.62 0.42
N LEU A 342 -8.10 -8.38 0.65
CA LEU A 342 -8.72 -7.49 1.66
C LEU A 342 -9.75 -6.55 1.05
N THR A 343 -9.47 -6.08 -0.16
CA THR A 343 -10.38 -5.21 -0.89
C THR A 343 -10.80 -5.88 -2.18
N SER A 344 -11.97 -5.54 -2.67
CA SER A 344 -12.50 -6.00 -3.95
C SER A 344 -13.43 -4.98 -4.59
N ASN A 345 -13.50 -3.78 -4.04
CA ASN A 345 -14.22 -2.68 -4.67
C ASN A 345 -13.51 -2.33 -5.98
N PRO A 346 -14.25 -2.13 -7.10
CA PRO A 346 -13.65 -1.88 -8.41
C PRO A 346 -13.09 -0.45 -8.54
N GLU A 347 -12.21 -0.11 -7.62
CA GLU A 347 -11.52 1.17 -7.49
C GLU A 347 -10.08 0.92 -7.06
N TYR A 348 -9.21 1.91 -7.15
CA TYR A 348 -7.83 1.79 -6.73
C TYR A 348 -7.69 1.98 -5.22
N VAL A 349 -7.01 1.07 -4.56
CA VAL A 349 -6.67 1.16 -3.14
C VAL A 349 -5.15 1.25 -2.96
N ASP A 350 -4.68 2.02 -1.98
CA ASP A 350 -3.25 2.18 -1.75
C ASP A 350 -2.88 2.10 -0.27
N PRO A 351 -2.93 3.17 0.56
CA PRO A 351 -2.45 3.06 1.94
C PRO A 351 -3.48 2.41 2.86
N LEU A 352 -2.98 1.73 3.86
CA LEU A 352 -3.80 1.13 4.90
C LEU A 352 -3.05 0.99 6.22
N ASP A 353 -3.82 0.80 7.31
CA ASP A 353 -3.29 0.35 8.60
C ASP A 353 -4.31 -0.55 9.30
N SER A 354 -3.86 -1.55 10.06
CA SER A 354 -4.75 -2.40 10.85
C SER A 354 -4.93 -1.90 12.28
N SER A 355 -6.11 -2.17 12.87
CA SER A 355 -6.35 -1.89 14.28
C SER A 355 -5.46 -2.75 15.18
N PRO A 356 -5.19 -2.31 16.43
CA PRO A 356 -4.33 -3.05 17.36
C PRO A 356 -4.75 -4.49 17.65
N ASP A 357 -6.03 -4.81 17.49
CA ASP A 357 -6.58 -6.17 17.65
C ASP A 357 -6.76 -6.94 16.32
N ASP A 358 -6.29 -6.37 15.21
CA ASP A 358 -6.40 -6.91 13.85
C ASP A 358 -7.83 -7.24 13.39
N LYS A 359 -8.84 -6.63 14.01
CA LYS A 359 -10.24 -6.84 13.60
C LYS A 359 -10.70 -5.86 12.54
N TRP A 360 -10.02 -4.72 12.42
CA TRP A 360 -10.38 -3.64 11.54
C TRP A 360 -9.18 -3.16 10.74
N ILE A 361 -9.47 -2.59 9.58
CA ILE A 361 -8.49 -1.98 8.70
C ILE A 361 -9.04 -0.62 8.30
N VAL A 362 -8.22 0.41 8.37
CA VAL A 362 -8.48 1.65 7.66
C VAL A 362 -7.78 1.58 6.31
N VAL A 363 -8.50 1.83 5.24
CA VAL A 363 -7.96 1.90 3.87
C VAL A 363 -8.26 3.26 3.27
N GLU A 364 -7.37 3.75 2.43
CA GLU A 364 -7.63 4.91 1.60
C GLU A 364 -7.65 4.48 0.14
N ASP A 365 -8.75 4.73 -0.52
CA ASP A 365 -8.97 4.34 -1.90
C ASP A 365 -9.88 5.33 -2.64
N THR A 366 -10.10 5.09 -3.92
CA THR A 366 -10.92 5.95 -4.76
C THR A 366 -12.41 5.58 -4.71
N ARG A 367 -12.83 4.64 -3.84
CA ARG A 367 -14.24 4.26 -3.70
C ARG A 367 -15.12 5.46 -3.36
N GLY A 368 -16.29 5.51 -3.99
CA GLY A 368 -17.19 6.63 -3.85
C GLY A 368 -16.88 7.84 -4.73
N SER A 369 -15.72 7.86 -5.40
CA SER A 369 -15.40 8.86 -6.42
C SER A 369 -15.88 8.48 -7.83
N ASP A 370 -16.16 7.21 -8.04
CA ASP A 370 -16.48 6.59 -9.33
C ASP A 370 -15.33 6.75 -10.39
N ARG A 371 -14.15 7.17 -9.96
CA ARG A 371 -13.06 7.58 -10.85
C ARG A 371 -12.56 6.49 -11.78
N GLN A 372 -12.56 5.24 -11.35
CA GLN A 372 -12.07 4.10 -12.12
C GLN A 372 -13.18 3.16 -12.60
N MET A 373 -14.41 3.41 -12.23
CA MET A 373 -15.56 2.58 -12.56
C MET A 373 -15.79 2.40 -14.07
N PHE A 374 -15.34 3.33 -14.89
CA PHE A 374 -15.42 3.21 -16.35
C PHE A 374 -14.55 2.08 -16.92
N MET A 375 -13.49 1.68 -16.21
CA MET A 375 -12.59 0.57 -16.57
C MET A 375 -12.88 -0.69 -15.76
N ALA A 376 -13.03 -0.55 -14.44
CA ALA A 376 -13.05 -1.64 -13.47
C ALA A 376 -14.46 -2.03 -13.01
N GLY A 377 -15.49 -1.29 -13.40
CA GLY A 377 -16.85 -1.45 -12.86
C GLY A 377 -17.51 -2.80 -13.18
N MET A 378 -17.12 -3.47 -14.26
CA MET A 378 -17.62 -4.80 -14.62
C MET A 378 -16.86 -5.87 -13.85
N ARG A 379 -17.55 -6.52 -12.90
CA ARG A 379 -16.96 -7.55 -12.02
C ARG A 379 -16.88 -8.91 -12.72
N GLY A 380 -15.94 -9.76 -12.24
CA GLY A 380 -15.77 -11.11 -12.75
C GLY A 380 -15.08 -11.20 -14.12
N VAL A 381 -14.60 -10.10 -14.68
CA VAL A 381 -13.76 -10.11 -15.89
C VAL A 381 -12.34 -10.49 -15.49
N PRO A 382 -11.73 -11.55 -16.07
CA PRO A 382 -10.35 -11.92 -15.77
C PRO A 382 -9.35 -10.81 -16.15
N PRO A 383 -8.22 -10.67 -15.44
CA PRO A 383 -7.25 -9.59 -15.66
C PRO A 383 -6.34 -9.86 -16.87
N ILE A 384 -6.92 -10.20 -18.02
CA ILE A 384 -6.16 -10.56 -19.23
C ILE A 384 -5.54 -9.32 -19.88
N ILE A 385 -6.33 -8.23 -20.02
CA ILE A 385 -5.82 -6.99 -20.60
C ILE A 385 -4.83 -6.28 -19.65
N ASP A 386 -4.85 -6.62 -18.38
CA ASP A 386 -3.94 -6.10 -17.35
C ASP A 386 -2.47 -6.48 -17.62
N LEU A 387 -2.20 -7.45 -18.49
CA LEU A 387 -0.85 -7.68 -19.03
C LEU A 387 -0.25 -6.44 -19.69
N LEU A 388 -1.08 -5.50 -20.18
CA LEU A 388 -0.67 -4.22 -20.77
C LEU A 388 -1.19 -3.00 -19.98
N ALA A 389 -2.35 -3.11 -19.34
CA ALA A 389 -3.08 -1.96 -18.83
C ALA A 389 -2.77 -1.60 -17.37
N THR A 390 -2.17 -2.47 -16.55
CA THR A 390 -2.04 -2.27 -15.09
C THR A 390 -1.39 -0.93 -14.72
N ALA A 391 -0.31 -0.54 -15.39
CA ALA A 391 0.38 0.72 -15.09
C ALA A 391 -0.48 1.94 -15.46
N TYR A 392 -1.21 1.88 -16.57
CA TYR A 392 -2.18 2.91 -16.95
C TYR A 392 -3.31 3.00 -15.90
N VAL A 393 -3.91 1.86 -15.55
CA VAL A 393 -5.00 1.78 -14.56
C VAL A 393 -4.59 2.38 -13.22
N SER A 394 -3.40 2.02 -12.72
CA SER A 394 -2.88 2.57 -11.47
C SER A 394 -2.67 4.08 -11.53
N SER A 395 -2.31 4.62 -12.70
CA SER A 395 -2.03 6.04 -12.89
C SER A 395 -3.29 6.90 -12.96
N VAL A 396 -4.44 6.34 -13.36
CA VAL A 396 -5.73 7.06 -13.44
C VAL A 396 -6.22 7.53 -12.06
N ARG A 397 -5.78 6.91 -10.96
CA ARG A 397 -6.10 7.34 -9.59
C ARG A 397 -5.62 8.76 -9.25
N ASN A 398 -4.65 9.25 -10.00
CA ASN A 398 -3.90 10.47 -9.75
C ASN A 398 -2.96 10.44 -8.54
N ASN A 399 -2.00 11.34 -8.54
CA ASN A 399 -1.00 11.54 -7.49
C ASN A 399 -1.00 12.98 -6.97
N GLY A 400 -0.26 13.17 -5.87
CA GLY A 400 -0.10 14.48 -5.26
C GLY A 400 -1.45 15.10 -4.88
N PRO A 401 -1.65 16.39 -5.13
CA PRO A 401 -2.86 17.08 -4.70
C PRO A 401 -4.14 16.64 -5.41
N ARG A 402 -4.05 15.75 -6.40
CA ARG A 402 -5.21 15.23 -7.14
C ARG A 402 -5.56 13.79 -6.81
N ARG A 403 -5.04 13.22 -5.75
CA ARG A 403 -5.48 11.90 -5.29
C ARG A 403 -6.94 11.97 -4.89
N PHE A 404 -7.76 11.06 -5.43
CA PHE A 404 -9.19 10.97 -5.12
C PHE A 404 -9.47 9.96 -4.00
N PHE A 405 -8.58 9.87 -3.04
CA PHE A 405 -8.71 8.93 -1.93
C PHE A 405 -9.66 9.46 -0.85
N GLN A 406 -10.38 8.50 -0.25
CA GLN A 406 -11.16 8.72 0.96
C GLN A 406 -10.82 7.62 1.97
N ALA A 407 -10.85 7.95 3.25
CA ALA A 407 -10.51 7.02 4.32
C ALA A 407 -11.74 6.20 4.73
N TYR A 408 -11.68 4.87 4.56
CA TYR A 408 -12.76 3.93 4.90
C TYR A 408 -12.32 2.95 5.98
N LEU A 409 -13.22 2.69 6.92
CA LEU A 409 -13.11 1.61 7.88
C LEU A 409 -13.75 0.35 7.30
N ILE A 410 -12.97 -0.73 7.19
CA ILE A 410 -13.46 -2.07 6.83
C ILE A 410 -13.09 -3.05 7.93
N ASP A 411 -13.86 -4.14 8.08
CA ASP A 411 -13.44 -5.20 8.99
C ASP A 411 -12.37 -6.11 8.34
N ARG A 412 -11.73 -6.95 9.15
CA ARG A 412 -10.65 -7.83 8.69
C ARG A 412 -11.03 -8.79 7.56
N TYR A 413 -12.32 -9.01 7.32
CA TYR A 413 -12.82 -9.91 6.28
C TYR A 413 -12.95 -9.21 4.92
N GLY A 414 -12.72 -7.92 4.88
CA GLY A 414 -12.71 -7.12 3.66
C GLY A 414 -14.07 -6.88 3.03
N ASP A 415 -14.03 -6.36 1.82
CA ASP A 415 -15.23 -6.10 1.03
C ASP A 415 -15.97 -7.39 0.69
N ARG A 416 -17.31 -7.37 0.80
CA ARG A 416 -18.14 -8.53 0.49
C ARG A 416 -19.61 -8.18 0.26
N GLY A 417 -20.22 -8.72 -0.76
CA GLY A 417 -21.60 -8.38 -1.12
C GLY A 417 -21.78 -6.87 -1.30
N ASN A 418 -22.67 -6.29 -0.54
CA ASN A 418 -22.91 -4.83 -0.54
C ASN A 418 -22.12 -4.09 0.55
N TYR A 419 -21.26 -4.78 1.30
CA TYR A 419 -20.44 -4.16 2.32
C TYR A 419 -19.16 -3.61 1.70
N GLN A 420 -19.03 -2.31 1.74
CA GLN A 420 -17.89 -1.55 1.23
C GLN A 420 -17.20 -0.70 2.32
N GLY A 421 -17.47 -1.00 3.60
CA GLY A 421 -16.92 -0.25 4.73
C GLY A 421 -17.70 1.00 5.09
N GLN A 422 -17.13 1.78 5.99
CA GLN A 422 -17.69 3.03 6.50
C GLN A 422 -16.74 4.20 6.22
N LEU A 423 -17.20 5.22 5.52
CA LEU A 423 -16.45 6.45 5.31
C LEU A 423 -16.23 7.17 6.65
N LEU A 424 -14.98 7.48 6.98
CA LEU A 424 -14.63 8.17 8.25
C LEU A 424 -15.17 9.59 8.29
N THR A 425 -15.18 10.28 7.16
CA THR A 425 -15.57 11.69 7.02
C THR A 425 -16.99 11.87 6.51
N SER A 426 -17.90 10.95 6.85
CA SER A 426 -19.31 11.06 6.44
C SER A 426 -19.93 12.38 6.94
N GLY A 427 -20.67 13.06 6.07
CA GLY A 427 -21.33 14.32 6.39
C GLY A 427 -22.21 14.80 5.24
N ASP A 428 -22.52 16.08 5.25
CA ASP A 428 -23.38 16.75 4.28
C ASP A 428 -22.67 17.18 2.99
N GLY A 429 -21.34 17.05 2.92
CA GLY A 429 -20.54 17.46 1.77
C GLY A 429 -20.42 18.98 1.59
N ALA A 430 -20.72 19.76 2.63
CA ALA A 430 -20.66 21.21 2.53
C ALA A 430 -19.23 21.71 2.24
N PRO A 431 -19.05 22.71 1.37
CA PRO A 431 -17.73 23.26 1.05
C PRO A 431 -16.95 23.69 2.30
N GLY A 432 -15.69 23.23 2.41
CA GLY A 432 -14.81 23.49 3.56
C GLY A 432 -15.10 22.65 4.80
N SER A 433 -16.19 21.85 4.82
CA SER A 433 -16.44 20.90 5.91
C SER A 433 -15.47 19.72 5.85
N ILE A 434 -15.42 18.91 6.91
CA ILE A 434 -14.64 17.68 6.95
C ILE A 434 -15.09 16.67 5.88
N SER A 435 -16.36 16.73 5.49
CA SER A 435 -16.97 15.89 4.46
C SER A 435 -16.94 16.49 3.05
N ASP A 436 -16.29 17.63 2.85
CA ASP A 436 -16.16 18.29 1.55
C ASP A 436 -15.48 17.35 0.54
N PRO A 437 -16.13 16.99 -0.57
CA PRO A 437 -15.58 16.08 -1.58
C PRO A 437 -14.35 16.64 -2.32
N ASN A 438 -14.07 17.95 -2.21
CA ASN A 438 -12.86 18.56 -2.75
C ASN A 438 -11.62 18.35 -1.84
N TRP A 439 -11.78 17.67 -0.71
CA TRP A 439 -10.70 17.30 0.18
C TRP A 439 -10.51 15.78 0.15
N ASN A 440 -9.31 15.35 -0.23
CA ASN A 440 -8.97 13.93 -0.34
C ASN A 440 -8.07 13.48 0.78
N ALA A 441 -8.30 12.27 1.29
CA ALA A 441 -7.37 11.60 2.17
C ALA A 441 -6.03 11.36 1.45
N MET A 442 -4.96 11.41 2.21
CA MET A 442 -3.60 11.26 1.70
C MET A 442 -2.83 10.27 2.60
N ALA A 443 -1.93 9.51 2.00
CA ALA A 443 -1.16 8.48 2.68
C ALA A 443 -0.31 9.03 3.85
N ASP A 444 -0.26 8.35 5.00
CA ASP A 444 -0.92 7.10 5.39
C ASP A 444 -1.84 7.35 6.60
N PRO A 445 -2.98 6.66 6.69
CA PRO A 445 -3.78 6.66 7.92
C PRO A 445 -3.11 5.78 8.98
N ARG A 446 -3.28 6.11 10.27
CA ARG A 446 -2.68 5.34 11.38
C ARG A 446 -3.63 5.19 12.56
N TRP A 447 -3.76 3.97 13.06
CA TRP A 447 -4.49 3.66 14.29
C TRP A 447 -3.73 4.10 15.53
N SER A 448 -4.47 4.58 16.54
CA SER A 448 -3.96 4.68 17.90
C SER A 448 -3.71 3.29 18.50
N GLN A 449 -2.77 3.17 19.45
CA GLN A 449 -2.44 1.90 20.07
C GLN A 449 -3.58 1.29 20.88
N ASP A 450 -4.51 2.13 21.35
CA ASP A 450 -5.70 1.72 22.08
C ASP A 450 -6.89 1.36 21.17
N GLY A 451 -6.77 1.54 19.85
CA GLY A 451 -7.79 1.18 18.86
C GLY A 451 -9.04 2.07 18.87
N THR A 452 -8.99 3.21 19.54
CA THR A 452 -10.15 4.12 19.62
C THR A 452 -10.10 5.27 18.64
N ARG A 453 -8.95 5.52 18.00
CA ARG A 453 -8.75 6.66 17.11
C ARG A 453 -7.94 6.28 15.86
N ILE A 454 -8.17 7.02 14.79
CA ILE A 454 -7.34 7.01 13.58
C ILE A 454 -6.88 8.44 13.33
N VAL A 455 -5.59 8.65 13.15
CA VAL A 455 -5.03 9.89 12.61
C VAL A 455 -4.81 9.72 11.12
N PHE A 456 -5.18 10.74 10.36
CA PHE A 456 -4.99 10.81 8.91
C PHE A 456 -4.95 12.29 8.49
N TRP A 457 -4.69 12.55 7.23
CA TRP A 457 -4.70 13.91 6.72
C TRP A 457 -5.41 14.00 5.39
N GLN A 458 -5.84 15.20 5.06
CA GLN A 458 -6.46 15.51 3.80
C GLN A 458 -5.71 16.64 3.11
N ALA A 459 -5.70 16.58 1.78
CA ALA A 459 -5.26 17.67 0.93
C ALA A 459 -6.40 18.11 0.02
N GLN A 460 -6.46 19.41 -0.25
CA GLN A 460 -7.42 19.96 -1.19
C GLN A 460 -7.06 19.53 -2.61
N VAL A 461 -8.03 19.04 -3.36
CA VAL A 461 -7.85 18.67 -4.75
C VAL A 461 -7.60 19.92 -5.58
N THR A 462 -6.48 19.94 -6.31
CA THR A 462 -6.15 21.02 -7.24
C THR A 462 -5.80 20.43 -8.59
N SER A 463 -6.12 21.13 -9.67
CA SER A 463 -5.74 20.72 -11.00
C SER A 463 -4.22 20.87 -11.22
N PRO A 464 -3.61 20.12 -12.16
CA PRO A 464 -2.18 20.21 -12.47
C PRO A 464 -1.74 21.59 -12.90
N SER A 465 -2.61 22.30 -13.64
CA SER A 465 -2.39 23.66 -14.13
C SER A 465 -3.60 24.53 -13.78
N CYS A 466 -3.76 24.74 -12.50
CA CYS A 466 -4.84 25.57 -11.97
C CYS A 466 -4.85 26.96 -12.62
N GLY A 467 -5.99 27.35 -13.18
CA GLY A 467 -6.15 28.67 -13.84
C GLY A 467 -5.55 28.78 -15.26
N GLY A 468 -4.95 27.71 -15.79
CA GLY A 468 -4.40 27.66 -17.14
C GLY A 468 -5.39 27.15 -18.17
N SER A 469 -4.89 26.39 -19.15
CA SER A 469 -5.71 25.71 -20.17
C SER A 469 -6.45 24.47 -19.62
N ASN A 470 -6.16 24.07 -18.39
CA ASN A 470 -6.81 22.96 -17.72
C ASN A 470 -8.25 23.34 -17.35
N PRO A 471 -9.26 22.49 -17.65
CA PRO A 471 -10.66 22.79 -17.38
C PRO A 471 -11.03 22.77 -15.89
N LEU A 472 -10.19 22.16 -15.02
CA LEU A 472 -10.50 22.03 -13.62
C LEU A 472 -10.37 23.36 -12.86
N PRO A 473 -11.26 23.65 -11.93
CA PRO A 473 -11.22 24.90 -11.15
C PRO A 473 -10.02 24.94 -10.20
N CYS A 474 -9.66 26.17 -9.78
CA CYS A 474 -8.75 26.42 -8.69
C CYS A 474 -9.55 26.72 -7.42
N PRO A 475 -9.85 25.73 -6.57
CA PRO A 475 -10.59 26.01 -5.34
C PRO A 475 -9.72 26.87 -4.40
N ALA A 476 -10.33 27.90 -3.81
CA ALA A 476 -9.69 28.66 -2.75
C ALA A 476 -9.57 27.80 -1.48
N PRO A 477 -8.43 27.81 -0.79
CA PRO A 477 -8.29 27.05 0.45
C PRO A 477 -9.21 27.62 1.54
N SER A 478 -9.88 26.72 2.26
CA SER A 478 -10.75 27.08 3.39
C SER A 478 -10.03 27.09 4.74
N GLU A 479 -8.84 26.49 4.80
CA GLU A 479 -8.06 26.37 6.03
C GLU A 479 -7.40 27.70 6.46
N PRO A 480 -7.15 27.89 7.77
CA PRO A 480 -6.48 29.06 8.29
C PRO A 480 -5.13 29.36 7.60
N GLY A 481 -4.93 30.61 7.22
CA GLY A 481 -3.71 31.06 6.54
C GLY A 481 -3.56 30.56 5.10
N GLY A 482 -4.62 29.99 4.50
CA GLY A 482 -4.61 29.55 3.11
C GLY A 482 -3.96 28.18 2.90
N ARG A 483 -3.94 27.31 3.91
CA ARG A 483 -3.43 25.93 3.78
C ARG A 483 -4.31 25.09 2.85
N HIS A 484 -3.65 24.25 2.06
CA HIS A 484 -4.29 23.23 1.21
C HIS A 484 -4.23 21.82 1.83
N PHE A 485 -4.00 21.72 3.13
CA PHE A 485 -3.98 20.45 3.88
C PHE A 485 -4.47 20.65 5.30
N ARG A 486 -4.95 19.56 5.91
CA ARG A 486 -5.40 19.50 7.30
C ARG A 486 -5.11 18.13 7.90
N MET A 487 -4.84 18.07 9.19
CA MET A 487 -4.60 16.84 9.94
C MET A 487 -5.82 16.51 10.80
N LEU A 488 -6.33 15.30 10.69
CA LEU A 488 -7.59 14.89 11.28
C LEU A 488 -7.41 13.71 12.22
N ILE A 489 -8.27 13.63 13.24
CA ILE A 489 -8.47 12.44 14.06
C ILE A 489 -9.93 12.02 13.94
N ALA A 490 -10.16 10.77 13.53
CA ALA A 490 -11.43 10.09 13.67
C ALA A 490 -11.45 9.32 15.00
N ARG A 491 -12.39 9.64 15.88
CA ARG A 491 -12.59 9.01 17.19
C ARG A 491 -13.84 8.14 17.15
N PHE A 492 -13.71 6.88 17.50
CA PHE A 492 -14.81 5.93 17.65
C PHE A 492 -15.39 6.03 19.07
N THR A 493 -16.54 6.67 19.19
CA THR A 493 -17.12 7.02 20.51
C THR A 493 -17.70 5.83 21.26
N SER A 494 -17.95 4.71 20.56
CA SER A 494 -18.48 3.47 21.15
C SER A 494 -17.37 2.47 21.56
N ARG A 495 -16.11 2.70 21.18
CA ARG A 495 -15.03 1.75 21.47
C ARG A 495 -14.43 1.96 22.85
N ILE A 496 -14.09 0.83 23.48
CA ILE A 496 -13.35 0.80 24.74
C ILE A 496 -11.85 0.69 24.41
N PRO A 497 -10.98 1.49 25.04
CA PRO A 497 -9.55 1.41 24.83
C PRO A 497 -9.00 -0.01 25.07
N LEU A 498 -8.20 -0.49 24.13
CA LEU A 498 -7.53 -1.77 24.21
C LEU A 498 -6.21 -1.64 24.99
N SER A 499 -5.89 -2.67 25.76
CA SER A 499 -4.55 -2.83 26.31
C SER A 499 -3.76 -3.82 25.46
N VAL A 500 -2.86 -3.30 24.63
CA VAL A 500 -2.04 -4.12 23.72
C VAL A 500 -0.67 -4.33 24.34
N LYS A 501 -0.25 -5.60 24.43
CA LYS A 501 1.09 -5.93 24.90
C LYS A 501 2.08 -5.76 23.73
N PRO A 502 3.30 -5.27 24.01
CA PRO A 502 4.36 -5.26 23.03
C PRO A 502 4.60 -6.66 22.45
N LEU A 503 4.77 -6.73 21.15
CA LEU A 503 5.09 -7.97 20.44
C LEU A 503 6.57 -8.31 20.68
N ALA A 504 6.84 -9.58 21.00
CA ALA A 504 8.22 -10.07 21.02
C ALA A 504 8.79 -10.09 19.59
N PRO A 505 10.12 -9.91 19.42
CA PRO A 505 10.75 -10.02 18.11
C PRO A 505 10.37 -11.31 17.38
N VAL A 506 9.95 -11.18 16.13
CA VAL A 506 9.63 -12.32 15.26
C VAL A 506 10.92 -12.94 14.67
N SER A 507 10.78 -14.03 13.91
CA SER A 507 11.92 -14.60 13.15
C SER A 507 12.43 -13.61 12.10
N ASP A 508 13.74 -13.60 11.87
CA ASP A 508 14.36 -12.89 10.75
C ASP A 508 14.00 -13.51 9.40
N ASP A 509 13.65 -14.79 9.41
CA ASP A 509 13.37 -15.56 8.19
C ASP A 509 11.88 -15.56 7.85
N ILE A 510 11.58 -15.31 6.59
CA ILE A 510 10.28 -15.60 5.98
C ILE A 510 10.42 -16.93 5.22
N PRO A 511 9.82 -18.06 5.69
CA PRO A 511 10.10 -19.39 5.14
C PRO A 511 9.79 -19.56 3.66
N TRP A 512 8.82 -18.82 3.13
CA TRP A 512 8.46 -18.84 1.71
C TRP A 512 9.20 -17.78 0.88
N GLY A 513 9.84 -16.80 1.53
CA GLY A 513 10.58 -15.73 0.88
C GLY A 513 11.93 -16.20 0.35
N THR A 514 12.58 -15.35 -0.42
CA THR A 514 13.93 -15.59 -0.94
C THR A 514 14.94 -14.78 -0.13
N PRO A 515 15.88 -15.40 0.61
CA PRO A 515 16.96 -14.68 1.26
C PRO A 515 17.71 -13.80 0.25
N TYR A 516 17.92 -12.55 0.61
CA TYR A 516 18.60 -11.60 -0.25
C TYR A 516 20.13 -11.73 -0.10
N VAL A 517 20.81 -11.89 -1.21
CA VAL A 517 22.29 -11.87 -1.27
C VAL A 517 22.72 -10.58 -1.98
N PRO A 518 23.55 -9.73 -1.35
CA PRO A 518 24.06 -8.52 -2.00
C PRO A 518 24.68 -8.80 -3.37
N GLY A 519 24.37 -7.95 -4.35
CA GLY A 519 24.81 -8.11 -5.73
C GLY A 519 23.90 -8.97 -6.61
N THR A 520 22.88 -9.65 -6.05
CA THR A 520 21.94 -10.40 -6.89
C THR A 520 21.00 -9.44 -7.63
N PRO A 521 20.74 -9.69 -8.93
CA PRO A 521 19.82 -8.89 -9.70
C PRO A 521 18.38 -9.06 -9.19
N LEU A 522 17.51 -8.15 -9.58
CA LEU A 522 16.06 -8.33 -9.38
C LEU A 522 15.58 -9.55 -10.16
N PRO A 523 14.65 -10.34 -9.59
CA PRO A 523 14.06 -11.45 -10.30
C PRO A 523 13.25 -10.94 -11.50
N LYS A 524 13.32 -11.69 -12.61
CA LYS A 524 12.55 -11.38 -13.81
C LYS A 524 11.32 -12.26 -13.86
N PHE A 525 10.19 -11.66 -14.16
CA PHE A 525 8.97 -12.40 -14.48
C PHE A 525 9.15 -13.19 -15.77
N THR A 526 8.55 -14.38 -15.81
CA THR A 526 8.47 -15.16 -17.05
C THR A 526 7.27 -14.64 -17.84
N PRO A 527 7.47 -13.98 -18.98
CA PRO A 527 6.35 -13.50 -19.77
C PRO A 527 5.56 -14.68 -20.35
N ILE A 528 4.26 -14.50 -20.51
CA ILE A 528 3.45 -15.42 -21.29
C ILE A 528 3.85 -15.21 -22.76
N PRO A 529 4.32 -16.23 -23.49
CA PRO A 529 4.73 -16.07 -24.89
C PRO A 529 3.58 -15.56 -25.79
N GLU A 530 3.92 -14.96 -26.92
CA GLU A 530 2.89 -14.70 -27.93
C GLU A 530 2.24 -15.98 -28.41
N GLY A 531 0.95 -15.93 -28.76
CA GLY A 531 0.19 -17.11 -29.17
C GLY A 531 -1.31 -16.93 -28.98
N THR A 532 -2.02 -18.03 -29.25
CA THR A 532 -3.45 -18.14 -29.00
C THR A 532 -3.68 -19.13 -27.86
N TYR A 533 -4.45 -18.70 -26.88
CA TYR A 533 -4.72 -19.45 -25.66
C TYR A 533 -6.22 -19.56 -25.41
N THR A 534 -6.61 -20.58 -24.69
CA THR A 534 -7.96 -20.74 -24.15
C THR A 534 -7.92 -20.55 -22.63
N MET A 535 -8.83 -19.78 -22.08
CA MET A 535 -9.08 -19.70 -20.64
C MET A 535 -10.50 -20.21 -20.36
N ARG A 536 -10.63 -21.23 -19.53
CA ARG A 536 -11.93 -21.83 -19.17
C ARG A 536 -12.51 -21.14 -17.95
N GLY A 537 -13.79 -20.79 -18.01
CA GLY A 537 -14.52 -20.35 -16.82
C GLY A 537 -14.69 -21.50 -15.83
N LYS A 538 -14.62 -21.22 -14.54
CA LYS A 538 -14.77 -22.21 -13.47
C LYS A 538 -16.16 -22.83 -13.43
N VAL A 539 -17.18 -22.06 -13.81
CA VAL A 539 -18.59 -22.48 -13.84
C VAL A 539 -19.00 -22.87 -15.25
N ALA A 540 -18.71 -22.03 -16.25
CA ALA A 540 -19.10 -22.27 -17.63
C ALA A 540 -18.27 -21.45 -18.61
N GLY A 541 -18.37 -21.82 -19.89
CA GLY A 541 -17.84 -21.05 -21.01
C GLY A 541 -16.33 -20.97 -21.09
N SER A 542 -15.86 -20.09 -21.94
CA SER A 542 -14.42 -19.89 -22.16
C SER A 542 -14.11 -18.50 -22.75
N ALA A 543 -12.86 -18.10 -22.63
CA ALA A 543 -12.29 -16.99 -23.35
C ALA A 543 -11.20 -17.48 -24.30
N THR A 544 -11.19 -16.96 -25.52
CA THR A 544 -10.07 -17.10 -26.47
C THR A 544 -9.20 -15.86 -26.34
N VAL A 545 -7.92 -16.05 -26.05
CA VAL A 545 -6.94 -14.99 -25.82
C VAL A 545 -5.87 -15.03 -26.89
N ILE A 546 -5.60 -13.91 -27.54
CA ILE A 546 -4.53 -13.77 -28.54
C ILE A 546 -3.52 -12.74 -28.02
N LEU A 547 -2.29 -13.18 -27.82
CA LEU A 547 -1.17 -12.36 -27.40
C LEU A 547 -0.22 -12.14 -28.59
N LYS A 548 0.20 -10.89 -28.81
CA LYS A 548 1.15 -10.52 -29.87
C LYS A 548 2.25 -9.66 -29.32
N ASP A 549 3.48 -10.03 -29.60
CA ASP A 549 4.66 -9.22 -29.30
C ASP A 549 4.81 -8.06 -30.31
N GLY A 550 5.55 -7.07 -29.90
CA GLY A 550 5.91 -5.94 -30.77
C GLY A 550 7.23 -6.17 -31.48
N ASP A 551 7.35 -5.63 -32.69
CA ASP A 551 8.62 -5.61 -33.46
C ASP A 551 9.71 -4.75 -32.78
N ASP A 552 9.34 -3.98 -31.75
CA ASP A 552 10.20 -3.06 -31.01
C ASP A 552 11.01 -3.74 -29.88
N HIS A 553 10.95 -5.06 -29.77
CA HIS A 553 11.61 -5.87 -28.75
C HIS A 553 11.29 -5.47 -27.29
N ARG A 554 10.16 -4.78 -27.07
CA ARG A 554 9.65 -4.38 -25.76
C ARG A 554 8.63 -5.38 -25.18
N GLY A 555 8.57 -6.59 -25.73
CA GLY A 555 7.62 -7.62 -25.35
C GLY A 555 6.20 -7.36 -25.87
N LEU A 556 5.21 -7.76 -25.10
CA LEU A 556 3.81 -7.76 -25.51
C LEU A 556 3.33 -6.39 -25.99
N LYS A 557 2.72 -6.37 -27.17
CA LYS A 557 2.16 -5.16 -27.81
C LYS A 557 0.64 -5.17 -27.86
N ARG A 558 0.03 -6.35 -28.06
CA ARG A 558 -1.42 -6.46 -28.24
C ARG A 558 -1.96 -7.64 -27.45
N VAL A 559 -3.06 -7.41 -26.76
CA VAL A 559 -3.87 -8.41 -26.08
C VAL A 559 -5.28 -8.31 -26.64
N TYR A 560 -5.79 -9.41 -27.18
CA TYR A 560 -7.18 -9.56 -27.62
C TYR A 560 -7.82 -10.71 -26.87
N VAL A 561 -9.04 -10.51 -26.41
CA VAL A 561 -9.84 -11.55 -25.76
C VAL A 561 -11.26 -11.58 -26.30
N SER A 562 -11.78 -12.79 -26.52
CA SER A 562 -13.17 -13.04 -26.91
C SER A 562 -13.80 -14.00 -25.91
N TYR A 563 -14.78 -13.52 -25.17
CA TYR A 563 -15.54 -14.28 -24.17
C TYR A 563 -16.77 -14.92 -24.80
N LYS A 564 -16.99 -16.20 -24.51
CA LYS A 564 -18.18 -16.95 -24.90
C LYS A 564 -18.75 -17.65 -23.68
N ASP A 565 -19.82 -17.10 -23.16
CA ASP A 565 -20.54 -17.56 -21.96
C ASP A 565 -19.59 -17.80 -20.77
N TYR A 566 -18.53 -16.99 -20.67
CA TYR A 566 -17.50 -17.12 -19.66
C TYR A 566 -18.08 -16.81 -18.27
N SER A 567 -17.84 -17.70 -17.33
CA SER A 567 -18.38 -17.57 -15.97
C SER A 567 -17.44 -18.25 -14.96
N ASP A 568 -16.91 -17.47 -14.01
CA ASP A 568 -16.17 -17.95 -12.84
C ASP A 568 -17.04 -18.06 -11.60
N GLU A 569 -18.18 -17.37 -11.57
CA GLU A 569 -19.14 -17.34 -10.47
C GLU A 569 -20.55 -17.63 -11.00
N PRO A 570 -21.39 -18.37 -10.25
CA PRO A 570 -22.79 -18.51 -10.59
C PRO A 570 -23.45 -17.15 -10.79
N ASP A 571 -24.34 -17.04 -11.76
CA ASP A 571 -25.07 -15.81 -12.07
C ASP A 571 -24.22 -14.61 -12.53
N CYS A 572 -23.02 -14.86 -13.05
CA CYS A 572 -22.17 -13.86 -13.70
C CYS A 572 -21.65 -14.43 -15.03
N ILE A 573 -22.24 -14.04 -16.14
CA ILE A 573 -21.91 -14.53 -17.49
C ILE A 573 -21.40 -13.38 -18.33
N ILE A 574 -20.22 -13.53 -18.92
CA ILE A 574 -19.55 -12.53 -19.74
C ILE A 574 -19.48 -12.99 -21.20
N ASN A 575 -19.91 -12.13 -22.10
CA ASN A 575 -19.83 -12.31 -23.54
C ASN A 575 -19.23 -11.05 -24.20
N GLY A 576 -18.63 -11.24 -25.39
CA GLY A 576 -18.12 -10.13 -26.19
C GLY A 576 -16.61 -10.15 -26.34
N THR A 577 -16.04 -9.02 -26.73
CA THR A 577 -14.62 -8.90 -27.04
C THR A 577 -13.99 -7.69 -26.40
N GLU A 578 -12.72 -7.81 -26.06
CA GLU A 578 -11.91 -6.72 -25.56
C GLU A 578 -10.49 -6.81 -26.15
N GLU A 579 -9.95 -5.68 -26.56
CA GLU A 579 -8.61 -5.57 -27.13
C GLU A 579 -7.89 -4.35 -26.58
N VAL A 580 -6.63 -4.52 -26.19
CA VAL A 580 -5.73 -3.42 -25.82
C VAL A 580 -4.45 -3.55 -26.62
N THR A 581 -4.07 -2.45 -27.26
CA THR A 581 -2.81 -2.33 -28.00
C THR A 581 -1.96 -1.23 -27.37
N ARG A 582 -0.71 -1.55 -27.03
CA ARG A 582 0.27 -0.57 -26.57
C ARG A 582 0.71 0.31 -27.73
N LEU A 583 0.50 1.60 -27.60
CA LEU A 583 0.99 2.59 -28.55
C LEU A 583 2.46 2.94 -28.28
N SER A 584 3.15 3.40 -29.31
CA SER A 584 4.53 3.88 -29.13
C SER A 584 4.56 5.14 -28.29
N SER A 585 5.46 5.18 -27.30
CA SER A 585 5.72 6.36 -26.48
C SER A 585 7.18 6.75 -26.55
N TYR A 586 7.45 8.04 -26.56
CA TYR A 586 8.80 8.59 -26.52
C TYR A 586 9.40 8.61 -25.11
N SER A 587 8.58 8.37 -24.07
CA SER A 587 8.99 8.37 -22.68
C SER A 587 8.74 7.00 -22.03
N PRO A 588 9.67 6.48 -21.22
CA PRO A 588 9.47 5.24 -20.46
C PRO A 588 8.42 5.38 -19.34
N THR A 589 8.02 6.61 -19.01
CA THR A 589 7.04 6.91 -17.95
C THR A 589 5.64 7.13 -18.49
N VAL A 590 5.47 7.22 -19.83
CA VAL A 590 4.17 7.43 -20.47
C VAL A 590 3.62 6.10 -20.97
N PHE A 591 2.45 5.73 -20.47
CA PHE A 591 1.67 4.58 -20.94
C PHE A 591 0.57 5.07 -21.88
N ALA A 592 0.67 4.65 -23.14
CA ALA A 592 -0.29 5.00 -24.18
C ALA A 592 -0.92 3.73 -24.75
N LEU A 593 -2.25 3.69 -24.78
CA LEU A 593 -3.05 2.53 -25.16
C LEU A 593 -4.10 2.90 -26.20
N ASP A 594 -4.37 1.97 -27.12
CA ASP A 594 -5.57 1.93 -27.95
C ASP A 594 -6.43 0.77 -27.46
N TRP A 595 -7.64 1.08 -26.99
CA TRP A 595 -8.52 0.15 -26.30
C TRP A 595 -9.85 0.04 -27.03
N HIS A 596 -10.25 -1.18 -27.34
CA HIS A 596 -11.53 -1.52 -27.90
C HIS A 596 -12.24 -2.51 -26.99
N SER A 597 -13.44 -2.20 -26.57
CA SER A 597 -14.25 -3.07 -25.71
C SER A 597 -15.69 -3.10 -26.18
N ASN A 598 -16.25 -4.30 -26.21
CA ASN A 598 -17.67 -4.55 -26.42
C ASN A 598 -18.05 -5.78 -25.58
N LEU A 599 -18.12 -5.59 -24.27
CA LEU A 599 -18.46 -6.63 -23.31
C LEU A 599 -19.89 -6.47 -22.83
N VAL A 600 -20.56 -7.60 -22.63
CA VAL A 600 -21.88 -7.69 -22.01
C VAL A 600 -21.81 -8.68 -20.85
N GLN A 601 -22.28 -8.25 -19.71
CA GLN A 601 -22.45 -9.05 -18.50
C GLN A 601 -23.93 -9.30 -18.26
N SER A 602 -24.30 -10.54 -17.99
CA SER A 602 -25.65 -10.97 -17.65
C SER A 602 -25.67 -11.83 -16.39
N GLY A 603 -26.84 -12.01 -15.81
CA GLY A 603 -27.06 -12.75 -14.58
C GLY A 603 -27.59 -11.85 -13.46
N LYS A 604 -27.06 -12.01 -12.24
CA LYS A 604 -27.44 -11.20 -11.07
C LYS A 604 -27.12 -9.71 -11.28
N THR A 605 -26.01 -9.41 -11.93
CA THR A 605 -25.61 -8.07 -12.35
C THR A 605 -25.70 -7.99 -13.86
N GLN A 606 -26.31 -6.92 -14.37
CA GLN A 606 -26.33 -6.64 -15.80
C GLN A 606 -25.42 -5.46 -16.09
N GLY A 607 -24.59 -5.61 -17.11
CA GLY A 607 -23.63 -4.57 -17.43
C GLY A 607 -23.13 -4.61 -18.86
N THR A 608 -22.54 -3.50 -19.28
CA THR A 608 -21.82 -3.38 -20.55
C THR A 608 -20.55 -2.58 -20.34
N LYS A 609 -19.47 -2.92 -21.05
CA LYS A 609 -18.24 -2.12 -21.14
C LYS A 609 -17.95 -1.89 -22.60
N ILE A 610 -18.10 -0.66 -23.07
CA ILE A 610 -18.13 -0.32 -24.49
C ILE A 610 -17.25 0.88 -24.78
N THR A 611 -16.45 0.79 -25.84
CA THR A 611 -15.74 1.93 -26.44
C THR A 611 -16.50 2.53 -27.59
N SER A 612 -16.20 3.78 -27.95
CA SER A 612 -16.63 4.36 -29.23
C SER A 612 -16.10 3.54 -30.41
N SER A 613 -16.72 3.68 -31.59
CA SER A 613 -16.41 2.88 -32.79
C SER A 613 -14.97 3.00 -33.27
N ASP A 614 -14.32 4.15 -33.03
CA ASP A 614 -12.94 4.46 -33.32
C ASP A 614 -11.95 4.10 -32.20
N GLY A 615 -12.46 3.46 -31.14
CA GLY A 615 -11.72 3.04 -29.96
C GLY A 615 -11.62 4.11 -28.87
N PHE A 616 -10.90 3.77 -27.81
CA PHE A 616 -10.52 4.66 -26.73
C PHE A 616 -9.00 4.76 -26.70
N LYS A 617 -8.47 5.84 -27.27
CA LYS A 617 -7.02 6.09 -27.32
C LYS A 617 -6.64 7.03 -26.20
N THR A 618 -5.79 6.54 -25.33
CA THR A 618 -5.46 7.25 -24.10
C THR A 618 -3.96 7.20 -23.83
N SER A 619 -3.47 8.19 -23.09
CA SER A 619 -2.11 8.22 -22.57
C SER A 619 -2.06 8.87 -21.20
N ILE A 620 -1.14 8.39 -20.36
CA ILE A 620 -0.92 8.95 -19.03
C ILE A 620 0.56 8.81 -18.65
N ASP A 621 1.14 9.87 -18.11
CA ASP A 621 2.47 9.81 -17.49
C ASP A 621 2.31 9.46 -15.99
N VAL A 622 3.05 8.47 -15.53
CA VAL A 622 2.90 7.95 -14.15
C VAL A 622 3.32 8.93 -13.05
N PHE A 623 4.03 9.99 -13.39
CA PHE A 623 4.43 11.01 -12.43
C PHE A 623 3.48 12.21 -12.41
N SER A 624 3.05 12.69 -13.58
CA SER A 624 2.11 13.81 -13.66
C SER A 624 0.65 13.35 -13.49
N ASN A 625 0.34 12.13 -13.90
CA ASN A 625 -1.00 11.52 -13.88
C ASN A 625 -2.11 12.39 -14.49
N ILE A 626 -1.78 13.19 -15.50
CA ILE A 626 -2.74 13.98 -16.24
C ILE A 626 -3.44 13.04 -17.23
N PHE A 627 -4.76 12.98 -17.12
CA PHE A 627 -5.58 12.13 -17.99
C PHE A 627 -5.76 12.78 -19.36
N GLU A 628 -5.47 12.02 -20.42
CA GLU A 628 -5.65 12.43 -21.81
C GLU A 628 -6.22 11.28 -22.64
N ALA A 629 -7.33 11.52 -23.34
CA ALA A 629 -7.94 10.51 -24.18
C ALA A 629 -8.68 11.11 -25.38
N THR A 630 -8.79 10.32 -26.44
CA THR A 630 -9.72 10.52 -27.56
C THR A 630 -10.62 9.29 -27.70
N GLY A 631 -11.85 9.48 -28.16
CA GLY A 631 -12.88 8.45 -28.08
C GLY A 631 -13.41 8.28 -26.66
N THR A 632 -14.18 7.24 -26.43
CA THR A 632 -14.82 6.99 -25.12
C THR A 632 -14.70 5.55 -24.70
N LEU A 633 -14.56 5.34 -23.38
CA LEU A 633 -14.79 4.05 -22.70
C LEU A 633 -15.85 4.25 -21.63
N THR A 634 -16.89 3.44 -21.68
CA THR A 634 -18.06 3.57 -20.81
C THR A 634 -18.42 2.20 -20.23
N THR A 635 -18.62 2.14 -18.91
CA THR A 635 -19.17 0.96 -18.25
C THR A 635 -20.53 1.30 -17.66
N THR A 636 -21.54 0.48 -17.97
CA THR A 636 -22.89 0.60 -17.40
C THR A 636 -23.18 -0.63 -16.54
N ILE A 637 -23.54 -0.44 -15.28
CA ILE A 637 -23.88 -1.50 -14.34
C ILE A 637 -25.26 -1.24 -13.75
N ASN A 638 -26.20 -2.16 -13.92
CA ASN A 638 -27.57 -2.07 -13.41
C ASN A 638 -28.25 -0.71 -13.74
N GLY A 639 -27.98 -0.18 -14.94
CA GLY A 639 -28.53 1.08 -15.43
C GLY A 639 -27.75 2.34 -15.02
N LYS A 640 -26.78 2.26 -14.12
CA LYS A 640 -25.86 3.39 -13.82
C LYS A 640 -24.67 3.37 -14.78
N THR A 641 -24.44 4.49 -15.47
CA THR A 641 -23.36 4.65 -16.44
C THR A 641 -22.20 5.43 -15.85
N TYR A 642 -21.00 4.86 -15.96
CA TYR A 642 -19.72 5.44 -15.56
C TYR A 642 -18.91 5.81 -16.79
N ARG A 643 -18.35 7.01 -16.80
CA ARG A 643 -17.56 7.56 -17.91
C ARG A 643 -16.14 7.83 -17.47
N GLN A 644 -15.23 7.88 -18.44
CA GLN A 644 -13.87 8.33 -18.18
C GLN A 644 -13.84 9.77 -17.66
N PRO A 645 -12.74 10.16 -16.96
CA PRO A 645 -12.50 11.54 -16.56
C PRO A 645 -12.42 12.49 -17.77
N GLU A 646 -12.53 13.80 -17.52
CA GLU A 646 -12.28 14.83 -18.50
C GLU A 646 -10.77 14.93 -18.80
N ASN A 647 -10.42 15.36 -20.03
CA ASN A 647 -9.01 15.60 -20.37
C ASN A 647 -8.42 16.71 -19.50
N GLY A 648 -7.19 16.51 -19.04
CA GLY A 648 -6.52 17.41 -18.11
C GLY A 648 -6.84 17.19 -16.64
N ASP A 649 -7.76 16.26 -16.35
CA ASP A 649 -8.16 15.90 -14.97
C ASP A 649 -7.11 15.04 -14.25
#